data_54460be89dff03edadfb00c4282c0dea
#
_entry.id   54460be89dff03edadfb00c4282c0dea
#
_cell.length_a   1.000
_cell.length_b   1.000
_cell.length_c   1.000
_cell.angle_alpha   90.00
_cell.angle_beta   90.00
_cell.angle_gamma   90.00
#
_symmetry.space_group_name_H-M   'P 1'
#
loop_
_entity.id
_entity.type
_entity.pdbx_description
1 polymer ?
#
loop_
_entity_poly.entity_id
_entity_poly.type
_entity_poly.pdbx_seq_one_letter_code
_entity_poly.pdbx_strand_id
1 'polypeptide(L)'
;MPGSIAPPTTTRPAWTPKAEPLVRMEDADELRDALAKFRSGEWDDEAWTAFRLRRGIYGQLQPGVQMVRIKVPGGVLPYAWARTVAAAARKWAKGDIHVTTRQAFQIYCVPTDDTPDLLADLAAGAMTSREACGNTLRNFTACAFSGVCPKEHTDAGKVAAQLAESWIRHPLVQNMPRKFKSTVSGCTVDCGAGGIHDLGLIATEKDGEKGFRVLAGGGTGGQPVAAVEVSDFVTEEQLPAVVEALVRLHQKYSDRVNRNKARLKFVLKRFGEETFRKLFAEEFERALAMPQRPWKPVEWREPDPAEAPVTPAGVFTQHDGKTTIVVSPVLGLLSADQLDGLATIGELYGADHMRTTRDQNIAFVGIDPDEADEAVGAIRAIGLPVQDKVGDQPDLVSCPGTTTCRIGITNSQDFGRELTQIARNFAPKPNLTVRISGCQNGCGLHHVADFGFRGMGKKIDGQPAPHYQIYVGGNDREVGAIGVSGPVVPARQARRAFELLLEAYTPFGNAGTSVRDWALAIGKDGLREILAPLGDEVSERDDASASLYVDFGKAKTFVTPAAVQAECAAGFPLDNLYQNLADDGLINVDRALHAGLKDRVLDDGRSAAAHGAQRLLGRLGHGVKDDELAEITLARISTAYATDHPLLATLDAVRQNEQSARVANGGADLEGFRESLALWLDTVEELVGRPLALETSEAIGRLDDSDGAVSALIGAAAE
;
A
#
# COMPACT_ATOMS: atom_id res chain seq x y z
N MET A 1 -4.46 39.69 45.38
CA MET A 1 -5.05 38.54 44.67
C MET A 1 -4.14 38.25 43.49
N PRO A 2 -3.41 37.14 43.45
CA PRO A 2 -2.69 36.78 42.23
C PRO A 2 -3.76 36.41 41.19
N GLY A 3 -3.60 36.94 39.97
CA GLY A 3 -4.51 36.70 38.87
C GLY A 3 -4.58 35.22 38.58
N SER A 4 -5.78 34.66 38.49
CA SER A 4 -6.02 33.32 38.02
C SER A 4 -5.52 33.22 36.57
N ILE A 5 -4.40 32.55 36.38
CA ILE A 5 -3.95 32.14 35.06
C ILE A 5 -5.00 31.14 34.61
N ALA A 6 -5.71 31.45 33.52
CA ALA A 6 -6.60 30.48 32.90
C ALA A 6 -5.79 29.19 32.61
N PRO A 7 -6.35 28.02 32.90
CA PRO A 7 -5.63 26.80 32.61
C PRO A 7 -5.25 26.77 31.11
N PRO A 8 -4.06 26.27 30.75
CA PRO A 8 -3.66 26.16 29.38
C PRO A 8 -4.71 25.31 28.61
N THR A 9 -5.16 25.83 27.48
CA THR A 9 -6.12 25.13 26.62
C THR A 9 -5.36 24.21 25.65
N THR A 10 -5.83 22.97 25.47
CA THR A 10 -5.24 22.04 24.51
C THR A 10 -5.33 22.56 23.07
N THR A 11 -4.31 22.31 22.27
CA THR A 11 -4.29 22.60 20.84
C THR A 11 -4.91 21.47 20.00
N ARG A 12 -5.17 20.30 20.62
CA ARG A 12 -5.69 19.11 19.94
C ARG A 12 -7.20 19.21 19.73
N PRO A 13 -7.67 19.31 18.45
CA PRO A 13 -9.09 19.40 18.17
C PRO A 13 -9.78 18.09 18.56
N ALA A 14 -11.03 18.19 19.00
CA ALA A 14 -11.86 17.01 19.20
C ALA A 14 -12.13 16.32 17.85
N TRP A 15 -12.19 14.99 17.89
CA TRP A 15 -12.58 14.21 16.71
C TRP A 15 -14.00 14.58 16.28
N THR A 16 -14.18 14.67 14.98
CA THR A 16 -15.50 14.85 14.38
C THR A 16 -15.73 13.74 13.35
N PRO A 17 -16.99 13.37 13.08
CA PRO A 17 -17.30 12.36 12.08
C PRO A 17 -16.99 12.79 10.63
N LYS A 18 -16.51 14.00 10.38
CA LYS A 18 -16.14 14.45 9.03
C LYS A 18 -14.97 13.67 8.48
N ALA A 19 -15.06 13.28 7.20
CA ALA A 19 -13.93 12.76 6.47
C ALA A 19 -12.83 13.83 6.34
N GLU A 20 -11.58 13.39 6.46
CA GLU A 20 -10.44 14.25 6.16
C GLU A 20 -10.37 14.51 4.64
N PRO A 21 -10.05 15.73 4.20
CA PRO A 21 -9.86 15.99 2.78
C PRO A 21 -8.71 15.13 2.25
N LEU A 22 -8.91 14.52 1.07
CA LEU A 22 -7.88 13.71 0.44
C LEU A 22 -6.59 14.52 0.22
N VAL A 23 -6.73 15.79 -0.11
CA VAL A 23 -5.64 16.71 -0.45
C VAL A 23 -5.56 17.84 0.57
N ARG A 24 -4.33 18.19 0.98
CA ARG A 24 -4.01 19.33 1.82
C ARG A 24 -2.74 20.02 1.30
N MET A 25 -2.76 21.34 1.24
CA MET A 25 -1.57 22.15 0.87
C MET A 25 -0.46 22.01 1.93
N GLU A 26 -0.83 21.86 3.18
CA GLU A 26 0.07 21.71 4.32
C GLU A 26 0.99 20.48 4.18
N ASP A 27 0.61 19.44 3.44
CA ASP A 27 1.50 18.30 3.17
C ASP A 27 2.80 18.74 2.43
N ALA A 28 2.73 19.78 1.58
CA ALA A 28 3.87 20.34 0.88
C ALA A 28 4.74 21.20 1.81
N ASP A 29 4.12 22.00 2.67
CA ASP A 29 4.83 22.85 3.63
C ASP A 29 5.55 22.00 4.69
N GLU A 30 4.86 20.97 5.25
CA GLU A 30 5.49 20.00 6.14
C GLU A 30 6.70 19.31 5.49
N LEU A 31 6.64 19.01 4.19
CA LEU A 31 7.77 18.41 3.48
C LEU A 31 8.92 19.41 3.31
N ARG A 32 8.61 20.68 3.05
CA ARG A 32 9.61 21.75 2.93
C ARG A 32 10.37 21.94 4.25
N ASP A 33 9.66 21.98 5.37
CA ASP A 33 10.26 22.08 6.70
C ASP A 33 11.14 20.87 7.03
N ALA A 34 10.65 19.67 6.75
CA ALA A 34 11.41 18.44 6.95
C ALA A 34 12.67 18.37 6.08
N LEU A 35 12.59 18.84 4.83
CA LEU A 35 13.76 18.93 3.93
C LEU A 35 14.79 19.95 4.45
N ALA A 36 14.34 21.09 4.99
CA ALA A 36 15.22 22.08 5.61
C ALA A 36 15.96 21.48 6.81
N LYS A 37 15.28 20.74 7.69
CA LYS A 37 15.88 20.03 8.83
C LYS A 37 16.90 18.97 8.38
N PHE A 38 16.61 18.26 7.31
CA PHE A 38 17.55 17.29 6.72
C PHE A 38 18.78 18.00 6.12
N ARG A 39 18.60 19.12 5.42
CA ARG A 39 19.69 19.89 4.81
C ARG A 39 20.59 20.58 5.86
N SER A 40 20.03 21.01 6.98
CA SER A 40 20.79 21.58 8.10
C SER A 40 21.54 20.54 8.95
N GLY A 41 21.25 19.23 8.76
CA GLY A 41 21.82 18.16 9.58
C GLY A 41 21.10 17.96 10.92
N GLU A 42 19.98 18.63 11.17
CA GLU A 42 19.10 18.38 12.33
C GLU A 42 18.47 17.00 12.23
N TRP A 43 18.10 16.57 11.03
CA TRP A 43 17.62 15.23 10.74
C TRP A 43 18.68 14.43 9.99
N ASP A 44 18.84 13.18 10.38
CA ASP A 44 19.63 12.19 9.67
C ASP A 44 18.88 11.57 8.48
N ASP A 45 19.56 10.72 7.73
CA ASP A 45 19.01 10.00 6.58
C ASP A 45 17.82 9.10 6.95
N GLU A 46 17.78 8.55 8.17
CA GLU A 46 16.70 7.67 8.62
C GLU A 46 15.42 8.45 8.89
N ALA A 47 15.51 9.54 9.63
CA ALA A 47 14.38 10.44 9.91
C ALA A 47 13.80 11.03 8.60
N TRP A 48 14.67 11.53 7.70
CA TRP A 48 14.28 12.03 6.40
C TRP A 48 13.59 10.96 5.55
N THR A 49 14.16 9.76 5.48
CA THR A 49 13.58 8.63 4.73
C THR A 49 12.23 8.22 5.28
N ALA A 50 12.10 8.10 6.59
CA ALA A 50 10.83 7.76 7.24
C ALA A 50 9.74 8.80 6.94
N PHE A 51 10.09 10.09 6.93
CA PHE A 51 9.16 11.17 6.69
C PHE A 51 8.69 11.24 5.23
N ARG A 52 9.64 11.29 4.26
CA ARG A 52 9.31 11.42 2.83
C ARG A 52 8.55 10.21 2.27
N LEU A 53 8.82 9.00 2.79
CA LEU A 53 8.12 7.79 2.36
C LEU A 53 6.60 7.88 2.61
N ARG A 54 6.18 8.46 3.74
CA ARG A 54 4.74 8.68 4.03
C ARG A 54 4.10 9.68 3.08
N ARG A 55 4.90 10.50 2.41
CA ARG A 55 4.46 11.49 1.41
C ARG A 55 4.64 11.01 -0.03
N GLY A 56 4.78 9.69 -0.21
CA GLY A 56 4.81 9.08 -1.54
C GLY A 56 6.15 9.18 -2.28
N ILE A 57 7.22 9.57 -1.59
CA ILE A 57 8.52 9.85 -2.20
C ILE A 57 9.50 8.73 -1.89
N TYR A 58 10.09 8.13 -2.93
CA TYR A 58 11.11 7.09 -2.85
C TYR A 58 12.44 7.55 -3.46
N GLY A 59 13.55 7.20 -2.81
CA GLY A 59 14.88 7.28 -3.43
C GLY A 59 15.02 6.35 -4.62
N GLN A 60 15.69 6.82 -5.66
CA GLN A 60 15.99 6.06 -6.87
C GLN A 60 17.40 5.47 -6.83
N LEU A 61 17.71 4.63 -7.85
CA LEU A 61 19.06 4.16 -8.11
C LEU A 61 20.00 5.34 -8.44
N GLN A 62 19.51 6.33 -9.17
CA GLN A 62 20.23 7.56 -9.49
C GLN A 62 20.30 8.46 -8.25
N PRO A 63 21.49 8.96 -7.88
CA PRO A 63 21.65 9.83 -6.71
C PRO A 63 21.01 11.21 -6.91
N GLY A 64 20.55 11.83 -5.82
CA GLY A 64 20.03 13.20 -5.82
C GLY A 64 18.62 13.37 -6.37
N VAL A 65 17.99 12.30 -6.87
CA VAL A 65 16.63 12.32 -7.42
C VAL A 65 15.72 11.32 -6.75
N GLN A 66 14.43 11.59 -6.82
CA GLN A 66 13.37 10.84 -6.20
C GLN A 66 12.34 10.35 -7.24
N MET A 67 11.65 9.27 -6.91
CA MET A 67 10.42 8.87 -7.53
C MET A 67 9.25 9.34 -6.67
N VAL A 68 8.29 10.03 -7.26
CA VAL A 68 7.05 10.45 -6.60
C VAL A 68 5.88 9.60 -7.09
N ARG A 69 5.14 9.00 -6.16
CA ARG A 69 3.96 8.20 -6.48
C ARG A 69 2.70 8.96 -6.11
N ILE A 70 1.80 9.13 -7.08
CA ILE A 70 0.58 9.92 -6.99
C ILE A 70 -0.59 8.95 -6.85
N LYS A 71 -1.44 9.14 -5.83
CA LYS A 71 -2.63 8.31 -5.59
C LYS A 71 -3.72 8.58 -6.63
N VAL A 72 -4.39 7.51 -7.05
CA VAL A 72 -5.63 7.54 -7.82
C VAL A 72 -6.56 6.50 -7.18
N PRO A 73 -7.36 6.88 -6.17
CA PRO A 73 -8.24 5.95 -5.47
C PRO A 73 -9.25 5.30 -6.41
N GLY A 74 -9.36 3.97 -6.35
CA GLY A 74 -10.23 3.19 -7.22
C GLY A 74 -9.87 3.24 -8.70
N GLY A 75 -8.76 3.90 -9.07
CA GLY A 75 -8.37 4.10 -10.47
C GLY A 75 -9.17 5.18 -11.21
N VAL A 76 -10.10 5.87 -10.57
CA VAL A 76 -10.92 6.91 -11.19
C VAL A 76 -10.05 8.14 -11.49
N LEU A 77 -9.97 8.50 -12.76
CA LEU A 77 -9.04 9.53 -13.25
C LEU A 77 -9.81 10.63 -14.03
N PRO A 78 -10.24 11.71 -13.35
CA PRO A 78 -10.77 12.89 -14.03
C PRO A 78 -9.71 13.50 -14.96
N TYR A 79 -10.13 14.14 -16.05
CA TYR A 79 -9.22 14.78 -17.02
C TYR A 79 -8.32 15.83 -16.38
N ALA A 80 -8.84 16.63 -15.46
CA ALA A 80 -8.05 17.61 -14.71
C ALA A 80 -6.88 16.96 -13.95
N TRP A 81 -7.08 15.75 -13.39
CA TRP A 81 -6.02 15.01 -12.72
C TRP A 81 -4.97 14.50 -13.71
N ALA A 82 -5.38 13.99 -14.86
CA ALA A 82 -4.44 13.59 -15.92
C ALA A 82 -3.57 14.76 -16.37
N ARG A 83 -4.16 15.93 -16.59
CA ARG A 83 -3.44 17.17 -16.94
C ARG A 83 -2.49 17.61 -15.82
N THR A 84 -2.91 17.49 -14.55
CA THR A 84 -2.06 17.79 -13.38
C THR A 84 -0.83 16.88 -13.35
N VAL A 85 -1.00 15.57 -13.56
CA VAL A 85 0.13 14.62 -13.60
C VAL A 85 1.05 14.91 -14.78
N ALA A 86 0.49 15.20 -15.96
CA ALA A 86 1.27 15.53 -17.15
C ALA A 86 2.08 16.83 -16.96
N ALA A 87 1.46 17.87 -16.41
CA ALA A 87 2.13 19.15 -16.11
C ALA A 87 3.23 18.95 -15.05
N ALA A 88 2.96 18.21 -13.98
CA ALA A 88 3.95 17.91 -12.95
C ALA A 88 5.14 17.11 -13.51
N ALA A 89 4.90 16.09 -14.35
CA ALA A 89 5.96 15.32 -14.99
C ALA A 89 6.82 16.17 -15.93
N ARG A 90 6.20 17.08 -16.68
CA ARG A 90 6.89 17.99 -17.60
C ARG A 90 7.72 19.04 -16.87
N LYS A 91 7.21 19.60 -15.77
CA LYS A 91 7.86 20.67 -15.01
C LYS A 91 8.98 20.18 -14.10
N TRP A 92 8.77 19.09 -13.37
CA TRP A 92 9.61 18.66 -12.26
C TRP A 92 10.41 17.38 -12.53
N ALA A 93 10.13 16.71 -13.65
CA ALA A 93 10.78 15.46 -14.03
C ALA A 93 11.25 15.52 -15.49
N LYS A 94 11.45 14.35 -16.10
CA LYS A 94 11.84 14.26 -17.53
C LYS A 94 10.65 14.05 -18.48
N GLY A 95 9.42 14.19 -17.97
CA GLY A 95 8.21 13.96 -18.73
C GLY A 95 7.77 12.50 -18.80
N ASP A 96 8.53 11.57 -18.22
CA ASP A 96 8.17 10.15 -18.19
C ASP A 96 7.20 9.83 -17.05
N ILE A 97 6.12 9.14 -17.40
CA ILE A 97 5.06 8.72 -16.48
C ILE A 97 4.91 7.20 -16.56
N HIS A 98 4.67 6.57 -15.40
CA HIS A 98 4.44 5.13 -15.31
C HIS A 98 3.12 4.86 -14.58
N VAL A 99 2.20 4.19 -15.26
CA VAL A 99 1.00 3.62 -14.66
C VAL A 99 1.39 2.36 -13.88
N THR A 100 0.95 2.24 -12.64
CA THR A 100 1.39 1.13 -11.78
C THR A 100 0.33 0.06 -11.61
N THR A 101 0.75 -1.14 -11.19
CA THR A 101 -0.17 -2.24 -10.79
C THR A 101 -1.05 -1.91 -9.57
N ARG A 102 -0.96 -0.69 -9.04
CA ARG A 102 -1.80 -0.18 -7.95
C ARG A 102 -2.63 1.03 -8.38
N GLN A 103 -2.91 1.14 -9.68
CA GLN A 103 -3.72 2.21 -10.25
C GLN A 103 -3.23 3.61 -9.87
N ALA A 104 -1.95 3.79 -9.66
CA ALA A 104 -1.30 5.02 -9.26
C ALA A 104 -0.30 5.43 -10.33
N PHE A 105 0.01 6.72 -10.43
CA PHE A 105 1.10 7.18 -11.27
C PHE A 105 2.42 7.22 -10.52
N GLN A 106 3.51 7.02 -11.24
CA GLN A 106 4.87 7.33 -10.79
C GLN A 106 5.53 8.26 -11.79
N ILE A 107 6.15 9.29 -11.28
CA ILE A 107 7.06 10.17 -12.04
C ILE A 107 8.46 10.03 -11.45
N TYR A 108 9.47 10.07 -12.31
CA TYR A 108 10.84 9.72 -11.98
C TYR A 108 11.80 10.89 -12.18
N CYS A 109 12.97 10.78 -11.56
CA CYS A 109 14.05 11.74 -11.68
C CYS A 109 13.71 13.14 -11.17
N VAL A 110 12.82 13.26 -10.22
CA VAL A 110 12.49 14.52 -9.55
C VAL A 110 13.66 14.90 -8.63
N PRO A 111 14.31 16.06 -8.79
CA PRO A 111 15.34 16.50 -7.85
C PRO A 111 14.80 16.56 -6.42
N THR A 112 15.62 16.16 -5.45
CA THR A 112 15.15 16.07 -4.05
C THR A 112 14.62 17.40 -3.54
N ASP A 113 15.29 18.50 -3.91
CA ASP A 113 14.95 19.85 -3.45
C ASP A 113 13.64 20.38 -4.07
N ASP A 114 13.24 19.86 -5.22
CA ASP A 114 12.01 20.26 -5.93
C ASP A 114 10.77 19.48 -5.44
N THR A 115 10.95 18.46 -4.60
CA THR A 115 9.84 17.61 -4.16
C THR A 115 8.74 18.36 -3.40
N PRO A 116 8.99 19.38 -2.53
CA PRO A 116 7.92 20.14 -1.89
C PRO A 116 7.07 20.95 -2.88
N ASP A 117 7.71 21.58 -3.87
CA ASP A 117 7.02 22.40 -4.86
C ASP A 117 6.19 21.52 -5.82
N LEU A 118 6.70 20.34 -6.17
CA LEU A 118 5.92 19.34 -6.89
C LEU A 118 4.66 18.92 -6.09
N LEU A 119 4.78 18.68 -4.78
CA LEU A 119 3.62 18.33 -3.95
C LEU A 119 2.62 19.49 -3.89
N ALA A 120 3.07 20.74 -3.84
CA ALA A 120 2.21 21.91 -3.91
C ALA A 120 1.43 21.99 -5.24
N ASP A 121 2.11 21.76 -6.37
CA ASP A 121 1.46 21.73 -7.70
C ASP A 121 0.42 20.58 -7.78
N LEU A 122 0.73 19.40 -7.25
CA LEU A 122 -0.23 18.29 -7.18
C LEU A 122 -1.44 18.64 -6.31
N ALA A 123 -1.22 19.26 -5.16
CA ALA A 123 -2.31 19.66 -4.26
C ALA A 123 -3.20 20.75 -4.90
N ALA A 124 -2.62 21.72 -5.62
CA ALA A 124 -3.37 22.71 -6.39
C ALA A 124 -4.24 22.07 -7.48
N GLY A 125 -3.80 20.94 -8.05
CA GLY A 125 -4.55 20.12 -9.00
C GLY A 125 -5.44 19.06 -8.34
N ALA A 126 -5.75 19.17 -7.04
CA ALA A 126 -6.58 18.25 -6.25
C ALA A 126 -6.05 16.80 -6.21
N MET A 127 -4.73 16.61 -6.26
CA MET A 127 -4.07 15.30 -6.18
C MET A 127 -3.11 15.21 -5.00
N THR A 128 -2.85 14.01 -4.54
CA THR A 128 -1.94 13.76 -3.44
C THR A 128 -1.04 12.55 -3.67
N SER A 129 0.14 12.61 -3.10
CA SER A 129 1.06 11.47 -2.96
C SER A 129 1.07 10.89 -1.53
N ARG A 130 0.29 11.47 -0.62
CA ARG A 130 0.24 11.07 0.79
C ARG A 130 -0.04 9.58 0.93
N GLU A 131 0.78 8.85 1.73
CA GLU A 131 0.64 7.41 2.00
C GLU A 131 0.74 6.50 0.76
N ALA A 132 1.08 7.01 -0.40
CA ALA A 132 1.31 6.16 -1.57
C ALA A 132 2.54 5.24 -1.41
N CYS A 133 3.41 5.53 -0.44
CA CYS A 133 4.63 4.80 -0.12
C CYS A 133 4.75 4.49 1.39
N GLY A 134 5.87 3.94 1.82
CA GLY A 134 6.16 3.68 3.26
C GLY A 134 5.38 2.50 3.87
N ASN A 135 5.37 2.47 5.18
CA ASN A 135 4.62 1.51 5.99
C ASN A 135 3.27 2.10 6.40
N THR A 136 2.42 2.29 5.43
CA THR A 136 1.13 2.97 5.52
C THR A 136 0.04 2.12 4.90
N LEU A 137 -1.20 2.51 5.10
CA LEU A 137 -2.33 2.07 4.31
C LEU A 137 -2.23 2.70 2.90
N ARG A 138 -2.01 1.84 1.90
CA ARG A 138 -1.72 2.27 0.53
C ARG A 138 -2.98 2.70 -0.20
N ASN A 139 -2.81 3.18 -1.43
CA ASN A 139 -3.95 3.45 -2.31
C ASN A 139 -4.95 2.28 -2.29
N PHE A 140 -6.23 2.55 -2.11
CA PHE A 140 -7.28 1.58 -2.36
C PHE A 140 -7.44 1.42 -3.85
N THR A 141 -7.29 0.18 -4.34
CA THR A 141 -7.53 -0.15 -5.74
C THR A 141 -8.92 -0.75 -5.91
N ALA A 142 -9.42 -0.75 -7.13
CA ALA A 142 -10.67 -1.41 -7.48
C ALA A 142 -10.50 -2.23 -8.75
N CYS A 143 -11.49 -3.04 -9.11
CA CYS A 143 -11.53 -3.61 -10.45
C CYS A 143 -11.52 -2.49 -11.51
N ALA A 144 -10.84 -2.75 -12.63
CA ALA A 144 -10.48 -1.72 -13.60
C ALA A 144 -11.70 -1.01 -14.22
N PHE A 145 -12.78 -1.75 -14.40
CA PHE A 145 -13.99 -1.29 -15.10
C PHE A 145 -15.19 -1.16 -14.16
N SER A 146 -14.94 -0.87 -12.89
CA SER A 146 -16.02 -0.63 -11.94
C SER A 146 -16.81 0.63 -12.33
N GLY A 147 -18.13 0.58 -12.14
CA GLY A 147 -19.06 1.60 -12.57
C GLY A 147 -19.60 1.38 -14.00
N VAL A 148 -18.95 0.53 -14.81
CA VAL A 148 -19.32 0.31 -16.23
C VAL A 148 -19.38 -1.16 -16.65
N CYS A 149 -18.93 -2.08 -15.79
CA CYS A 149 -18.88 -3.51 -16.09
C CYS A 149 -20.30 -4.13 -16.04
N PRO A 150 -20.75 -4.86 -17.08
CA PRO A 150 -22.06 -5.53 -17.06
C PRO A 150 -22.23 -6.55 -15.94
N LYS A 151 -21.15 -7.09 -15.41
CA LYS A 151 -21.13 -8.10 -14.33
C LYS A 151 -21.14 -7.54 -12.91
N GLU A 152 -21.07 -6.23 -12.74
CA GLU A 152 -20.91 -5.68 -11.40
C GLU A 152 -22.24 -5.54 -10.65
N HIS A 153 -22.17 -5.73 -9.33
CA HIS A 153 -23.26 -5.40 -8.39
C HIS A 153 -23.20 -3.92 -7.98
N THR A 154 -21.98 -3.34 -7.93
CA THR A 154 -21.79 -1.96 -7.50
C THR A 154 -20.47 -1.38 -8.02
N ASP A 155 -20.37 -0.04 -8.07
CA ASP A 155 -19.14 0.68 -8.43
C ASP A 155 -18.10 0.59 -7.33
N ALA A 156 -17.22 -0.41 -7.45
CA ALA A 156 -16.09 -0.61 -6.54
C ALA A 156 -15.13 0.60 -6.49
N GLY A 157 -15.06 1.42 -7.53
CA GLY A 157 -14.23 2.63 -7.56
C GLY A 157 -14.73 3.69 -6.57
N LYS A 158 -16.05 3.87 -6.48
CA LYS A 158 -16.68 4.77 -5.49
C LYS A 158 -16.45 4.28 -4.06
N VAL A 159 -16.58 2.96 -3.83
CA VAL A 159 -16.28 2.33 -2.54
C VAL A 159 -14.82 2.57 -2.14
N ALA A 160 -13.88 2.30 -3.05
CA ALA A 160 -12.45 2.51 -2.81
C ALA A 160 -12.09 3.97 -2.53
N ALA A 161 -12.73 4.93 -3.20
CA ALA A 161 -12.53 6.35 -2.97
C ALA A 161 -13.01 6.78 -1.58
N GLN A 162 -14.20 6.35 -1.14
CA GLN A 162 -14.72 6.66 0.20
C GLN A 162 -13.84 6.05 1.30
N LEU A 163 -13.35 4.82 1.13
CA LEU A 163 -12.41 4.20 2.08
C LEU A 163 -11.07 4.96 2.12
N ALA A 164 -10.58 5.46 0.99
CA ALA A 164 -9.36 6.27 0.97
C ALA A 164 -9.52 7.59 1.73
N GLU A 165 -10.65 8.28 1.56
CA GLU A 165 -10.98 9.51 2.29
C GLU A 165 -11.18 9.25 3.79
N SER A 166 -11.78 8.12 4.17
CA SER A 166 -12.04 7.77 5.56
C SER A 166 -10.76 7.51 6.36
N TRP A 167 -9.70 7.06 5.70
CA TRP A 167 -8.49 6.60 6.38
C TRP A 167 -7.24 7.44 6.14
N ILE A 168 -7.29 8.42 5.23
CA ILE A 168 -6.13 9.27 4.98
C ILE A 168 -5.74 10.05 6.24
N ARG A 169 -4.46 10.12 6.55
CA ARG A 169 -3.86 10.78 7.73
C ARG A 169 -4.29 10.21 9.09
N HIS A 170 -5.08 9.12 9.11
CA HIS A 170 -5.41 8.50 10.39
C HIS A 170 -4.13 8.06 11.12
N PRO A 171 -3.95 8.35 12.42
CA PRO A 171 -2.71 8.05 13.15
C PRO A 171 -2.28 6.59 13.04
N LEU A 172 -3.21 5.64 13.17
CA LEU A 172 -2.94 4.21 13.07
C LEU A 172 -2.27 3.78 11.75
N VAL A 173 -2.47 4.52 10.65
CA VAL A 173 -1.94 4.13 9.35
C VAL A 173 -0.64 4.83 8.97
N GLN A 174 -0.09 5.68 9.86
CA GLN A 174 1.14 6.44 9.58
C GLN A 174 2.43 5.63 9.83
N ASN A 175 2.44 4.73 10.82
CA ASN A 175 3.60 3.91 11.21
C ASN A 175 3.19 2.45 11.44
N MET A 176 2.65 1.84 10.40
CA MET A 176 2.28 0.42 10.44
C MET A 176 3.53 -0.49 10.49
N PRO A 177 3.42 -1.71 11.02
CA PRO A 177 4.53 -2.68 10.99
C PRO A 177 5.09 -2.87 9.58
N ARG A 178 4.21 -2.86 8.58
CA ARG A 178 4.54 -2.94 7.15
C ARG A 178 3.42 -2.34 6.32
N LYS A 179 3.69 -2.06 5.01
CA LYS A 179 2.69 -1.61 4.05
C LYS A 179 1.45 -2.51 4.08
N PHE A 180 0.28 -1.89 4.08
CA PHE A 180 -1.02 -2.54 3.99
C PHE A 180 -1.66 -2.20 2.64
N LYS A 181 -2.12 -3.20 1.91
CA LYS A 181 -2.68 -3.07 0.57
C LYS A 181 -4.13 -3.53 0.57
N SER A 182 -5.01 -2.74 -0.03
CA SER A 182 -6.45 -3.01 -0.09
C SER A 182 -6.94 -2.94 -1.53
N THR A 183 -7.99 -3.68 -1.83
CA THR A 183 -8.66 -3.64 -3.14
C THR A 183 -10.15 -3.95 -2.98
N VAL A 184 -10.95 -3.48 -3.94
CA VAL A 184 -12.39 -3.72 -4.00
C VAL A 184 -12.76 -4.30 -5.36
N SER A 185 -13.56 -5.36 -5.38
CA SER A 185 -14.16 -5.93 -6.59
C SER A 185 -15.67 -5.71 -6.57
N GLY A 186 -16.22 -5.18 -7.65
CA GLY A 186 -17.63 -4.80 -7.77
C GLY A 186 -18.57 -5.98 -8.08
N CYS A 187 -18.05 -7.19 -8.24
CA CYS A 187 -18.81 -8.41 -8.49
C CYS A 187 -18.13 -9.63 -7.86
N THR A 188 -18.77 -10.79 -7.92
CA THR A 188 -18.27 -12.06 -7.38
C THR A 188 -16.95 -12.54 -8.01
N VAL A 189 -16.58 -12.02 -9.19
CA VAL A 189 -15.28 -12.27 -9.81
C VAL A 189 -14.25 -11.35 -9.17
N ASP A 190 -13.17 -11.90 -8.62
CA ASP A 190 -12.13 -11.12 -7.94
C ASP A 190 -11.19 -10.38 -8.92
N CYS A 191 -11.75 -9.51 -9.79
CA CYS A 191 -10.96 -8.70 -10.73
C CYS A 191 -10.03 -7.69 -10.04
N GLY A 192 -10.28 -7.35 -8.77
CA GLY A 192 -9.39 -6.53 -7.94
C GLY A 192 -8.19 -7.31 -7.40
N ALA A 193 -8.18 -8.66 -7.53
CA ALA A 193 -7.18 -9.56 -6.96
C ALA A 193 -7.09 -9.48 -5.43
N GLY A 194 -8.23 -9.46 -4.75
CA GLY A 194 -8.32 -9.48 -3.28
C GLY A 194 -7.55 -10.63 -2.66
N GLY A 195 -7.52 -11.78 -3.33
CA GLY A 195 -6.80 -12.98 -2.91
C GLY A 195 -5.29 -12.81 -2.67
N ILE A 196 -4.68 -11.72 -3.14
CA ILE A 196 -3.25 -11.39 -2.92
C ILE A 196 -3.04 -10.05 -2.22
N HIS A 197 -4.07 -9.54 -1.56
CA HIS A 197 -4.02 -8.28 -0.80
C HIS A 197 -4.14 -8.52 0.71
N ASP A 198 -3.72 -7.55 1.50
CA ASP A 198 -3.91 -7.57 2.96
C ASP A 198 -5.40 -7.47 3.31
N LEU A 199 -6.18 -6.78 2.46
CA LEU A 199 -7.64 -6.69 2.48
C LEU A 199 -8.19 -6.74 1.04
N GLY A 200 -9.10 -7.67 0.77
CA GLY A 200 -9.93 -7.76 -0.43
C GLY A 200 -11.40 -7.67 -0.07
N LEU A 201 -12.13 -6.75 -0.69
CA LEU A 201 -13.58 -6.62 -0.57
C LEU A 201 -14.20 -7.07 -1.89
N ILE A 202 -15.11 -8.02 -1.85
CA ILE A 202 -15.75 -8.58 -3.04
C ILE A 202 -17.26 -8.42 -2.91
N ALA A 203 -17.87 -7.60 -3.78
CA ALA A 203 -19.29 -7.38 -3.77
C ALA A 203 -20.04 -8.71 -3.98
N THR A 204 -21.08 -8.93 -3.17
CA THR A 204 -21.86 -10.16 -3.15
C THR A 204 -23.29 -9.87 -2.71
N GLU A 205 -24.13 -10.88 -2.85
CA GLU A 205 -25.49 -10.91 -2.31
C GLU A 205 -25.64 -12.13 -1.44
N LYS A 206 -26.28 -11.97 -0.26
CA LYS A 206 -26.59 -13.04 0.67
C LYS A 206 -28.00 -12.84 1.22
N ASP A 207 -28.85 -13.85 1.09
CA ASP A 207 -30.23 -13.83 1.58
C ASP A 207 -31.07 -12.64 1.08
N GLY A 208 -30.76 -12.13 -0.14
CA GLY A 208 -31.41 -10.96 -0.75
C GLY A 208 -30.83 -9.61 -0.30
N GLU A 209 -29.84 -9.61 0.56
CA GLU A 209 -29.12 -8.41 0.97
C GLU A 209 -27.82 -8.26 0.18
N LYS A 210 -27.52 -7.03 -0.29
CA LYS A 210 -26.31 -6.69 -1.02
C LYS A 210 -25.24 -6.16 -0.08
N GLY A 211 -24.02 -6.64 -0.25
CA GLY A 211 -22.89 -6.32 0.62
C GLY A 211 -21.58 -6.87 0.08
N PHE A 212 -20.65 -7.18 0.98
CA PHE A 212 -19.30 -7.60 0.60
C PHE A 212 -18.85 -8.84 1.37
N ARG A 213 -18.18 -9.75 0.68
CA ARG A 213 -17.30 -10.76 1.29
C ARG A 213 -15.96 -10.10 1.61
N VAL A 214 -15.36 -10.52 2.72
CA VAL A 214 -14.07 -9.96 3.19
C VAL A 214 -12.98 -11.02 3.14
N LEU A 215 -11.97 -10.78 2.30
CA LEU A 215 -10.74 -11.55 2.25
C LEU A 215 -9.63 -10.81 2.98
N ALA A 216 -8.82 -11.51 3.77
CA ALA A 216 -7.72 -10.89 4.51
C ALA A 216 -6.46 -11.74 4.59
N GLY A 217 -5.32 -11.10 4.81
CA GLY A 217 -4.04 -11.77 5.07
C GLY A 217 -3.31 -12.26 3.83
N GLY A 218 -3.70 -11.83 2.63
CA GLY A 218 -3.00 -12.16 1.40
C GLY A 218 -1.76 -11.29 1.12
N GLY A 219 -0.95 -11.74 0.16
CA GLY A 219 0.17 -10.91 -0.31
C GLY A 219 1.21 -11.63 -1.14
N THR A 220 1.74 -10.91 -2.12
CA THR A 220 2.90 -11.32 -2.94
C THR A 220 4.23 -11.07 -2.21
N GLY A 221 5.34 -11.22 -2.88
CA GLY A 221 6.71 -11.04 -2.35
C GLY A 221 7.45 -12.35 -2.25
N GLY A 222 8.59 -12.40 -1.54
CA GLY A 222 9.44 -13.59 -1.48
C GLY A 222 8.75 -14.88 -1.02
N GLN A 223 7.68 -14.74 -0.22
CA GLN A 223 6.81 -15.84 0.22
C GLN A 223 5.36 -15.42 -0.06
N PRO A 224 4.78 -15.74 -1.22
CA PRO A 224 3.39 -15.43 -1.52
C PRO A 224 2.46 -16.24 -0.61
N VAL A 225 1.36 -15.60 -0.20
CA VAL A 225 0.29 -16.20 0.62
C VAL A 225 -1.04 -15.75 0.04
N ALA A 226 -1.95 -16.67 -0.13
CA ALA A 226 -3.33 -16.36 -0.48
C ALA A 226 -4.07 -15.80 0.73
N ALA A 227 -4.97 -14.84 0.50
CA ALA A 227 -5.89 -14.37 1.52
C ALA A 227 -6.88 -15.48 1.90
N VAL A 228 -7.42 -15.39 3.11
CA VAL A 228 -8.52 -16.23 3.58
C VAL A 228 -9.78 -15.38 3.76
N GLU A 229 -10.93 -15.97 3.58
CA GLU A 229 -12.20 -15.35 3.89
C GLU A 229 -12.35 -15.24 5.42
N VAL A 230 -12.51 -14.00 5.91
CA VAL A 230 -12.68 -13.70 7.34
C VAL A 230 -14.12 -13.31 7.69
N SER A 231 -14.91 -12.91 6.68
CA SER A 231 -16.36 -12.74 6.76
C SER A 231 -16.96 -13.04 5.39
N ASP A 232 -18.04 -13.80 5.39
CA ASP A 232 -18.80 -14.14 4.18
C ASP A 232 -19.76 -13.02 3.75
N PHE A 233 -20.10 -12.11 4.69
CA PHE A 233 -20.96 -10.96 4.42
C PHE A 233 -20.74 -9.83 5.43
N VAL A 234 -20.66 -8.59 4.93
CA VAL A 234 -20.78 -7.34 5.67
C VAL A 234 -21.54 -6.33 4.81
N THR A 235 -22.29 -5.40 5.43
CA THR A 235 -22.95 -4.32 4.69
C THR A 235 -21.92 -3.24 4.27
N GLU A 236 -22.31 -2.36 3.36
CA GLU A 236 -21.41 -1.28 2.92
C GLU A 236 -21.04 -0.29 4.04
N GLU A 237 -21.97 -0.02 4.97
CA GLU A 237 -21.75 0.87 6.11
C GLU A 237 -20.74 0.29 7.10
N GLN A 238 -20.56 -1.01 7.13
CA GLN A 238 -19.62 -1.71 7.99
C GLN A 238 -18.18 -1.70 7.44
N LEU A 239 -17.97 -1.31 6.18
CA LEU A 239 -16.65 -1.35 5.53
C LEU A 239 -15.57 -0.52 6.26
N PRO A 240 -15.84 0.69 6.78
CA PRO A 240 -14.86 1.41 7.60
C PRO A 240 -14.42 0.63 8.83
N ALA A 241 -15.34 -0.08 9.50
CA ALA A 241 -15.04 -0.92 10.66
C ALA A 241 -14.23 -2.18 10.27
N VAL A 242 -14.46 -2.76 9.09
CA VAL A 242 -13.62 -3.84 8.54
C VAL A 242 -12.17 -3.39 8.37
N VAL A 243 -11.96 -2.21 7.80
CA VAL A 243 -10.61 -1.63 7.64
C VAL A 243 -9.97 -1.41 9.01
N GLU A 244 -10.72 -0.83 9.97
CA GLU A 244 -10.25 -0.60 11.34
C GLU A 244 -9.80 -1.90 12.00
N ALA A 245 -10.62 -2.93 11.96
CA ALA A 245 -10.33 -4.23 12.56
C ALA A 245 -9.00 -4.81 12.04
N LEU A 246 -8.82 -4.83 10.73
CA LEU A 246 -7.61 -5.38 10.12
C LEU A 246 -6.37 -4.51 10.35
N VAL A 247 -6.52 -3.18 10.38
CA VAL A 247 -5.42 -2.25 10.72
C VAL A 247 -4.99 -2.47 12.18
N ARG A 248 -5.93 -2.57 13.13
CA ARG A 248 -5.64 -2.84 14.55
C ARG A 248 -5.01 -4.21 14.74
N LEU A 249 -5.53 -5.24 14.08
CA LEU A 249 -4.94 -6.58 14.07
C LEU A 249 -3.49 -6.54 13.54
N HIS A 250 -3.25 -5.80 12.45
CA HIS A 250 -1.91 -5.63 11.90
C HIS A 250 -0.98 -4.89 12.87
N GLN A 251 -1.43 -3.80 13.51
CA GLN A 251 -0.67 -3.05 14.50
C GLN A 251 -0.29 -3.92 15.71
N LYS A 252 -1.23 -4.72 16.21
CA LYS A 252 -1.09 -5.49 17.45
C LYS A 252 -0.27 -6.76 17.30
N TYR A 253 -0.42 -7.47 16.18
CA TYR A 253 0.13 -8.82 16.04
C TYR A 253 1.25 -8.97 15.02
N SER A 254 1.53 -7.97 14.20
CA SER A 254 2.61 -8.08 13.22
C SER A 254 3.97 -7.79 13.81
N ASP A 255 4.97 -8.56 13.38
CA ASP A 255 6.35 -8.47 13.84
C ASP A 255 7.00 -7.16 13.37
N ARG A 256 7.32 -6.26 14.31
CA ARG A 256 8.00 -5.00 14.02
C ARG A 256 9.53 -5.15 13.99
N VAL A 257 10.08 -6.17 14.64
CA VAL A 257 11.52 -6.43 14.73
C VAL A 257 11.99 -7.11 13.45
N ASN A 258 11.36 -8.23 13.08
CA ASN A 258 11.70 -8.94 11.85
C ASN A 258 10.95 -8.37 10.63
N ARG A 259 11.52 -7.34 10.02
CA ARG A 259 10.93 -6.62 8.88
C ARG A 259 10.55 -7.51 7.70
N ASN A 260 11.20 -8.65 7.51
CA ASN A 260 10.87 -9.61 6.46
C ASN A 260 9.60 -10.41 6.75
N LYS A 261 9.19 -10.48 8.02
CA LYS A 261 7.96 -11.14 8.51
C LYS A 261 6.90 -10.17 9.03
N ALA A 262 7.03 -8.87 8.75
CA ALA A 262 6.18 -7.82 9.29
C ALA A 262 4.83 -7.63 8.57
N ARG A 263 4.58 -8.26 7.39
CA ARG A 263 3.29 -8.17 6.67
C ARG A 263 2.19 -8.97 7.38
N LEU A 264 0.93 -8.49 7.24
CA LEU A 264 -0.26 -9.14 7.82
C LEU A 264 -0.35 -10.65 7.49
N LYS A 265 0.02 -11.06 6.28
CA LYS A 265 0.05 -12.47 5.88
C LYS A 265 0.92 -13.38 6.77
N PHE A 266 1.89 -12.84 7.50
CA PHE A 266 2.69 -13.60 8.45
C PHE A 266 2.00 -13.75 9.80
N VAL A 267 1.05 -12.89 10.13
CA VAL A 267 0.13 -13.09 11.26
C VAL A 267 -0.76 -14.30 10.95
N LEU A 268 -1.37 -14.33 9.75
CA LEU A 268 -2.13 -15.49 9.27
C LEU A 268 -1.30 -16.79 9.32
N LYS A 269 -0.07 -16.77 8.79
CA LYS A 269 0.82 -17.95 8.84
C LYS A 269 1.19 -18.40 10.25
N ARG A 270 1.34 -17.47 11.19
CA ARG A 270 1.76 -17.76 12.57
C ARG A 270 0.63 -18.34 13.40
N PHE A 271 -0.58 -17.80 13.27
CA PHE A 271 -1.72 -18.20 14.09
C PHE A 271 -2.62 -19.26 13.44
N GLY A 272 -2.52 -19.45 12.12
CA GLY A 272 -3.45 -20.28 11.34
C GLY A 272 -4.77 -19.56 11.05
N GLU A 273 -5.57 -20.14 10.15
CA GLU A 273 -6.78 -19.51 9.63
C GLU A 273 -7.86 -19.34 10.69
N GLU A 274 -8.10 -20.36 11.51
CA GLU A 274 -9.14 -20.33 12.54
C GLU A 274 -8.90 -19.22 13.57
N THR A 275 -7.68 -19.16 14.12
CA THR A 275 -7.30 -18.12 15.08
C THR A 275 -7.32 -16.74 14.42
N PHE A 276 -6.87 -16.63 13.18
CA PHE A 276 -6.88 -15.36 12.45
C PHE A 276 -8.29 -14.81 12.25
N ARG A 277 -9.26 -15.69 11.89
CA ARG A 277 -10.69 -15.31 11.80
C ARG A 277 -11.25 -14.86 13.15
N LYS A 278 -10.92 -15.56 14.23
CA LYS A 278 -11.34 -15.17 15.59
C LYS A 278 -10.80 -13.79 15.97
N LEU A 279 -9.51 -13.55 15.78
CA LEU A 279 -8.90 -12.24 16.06
C LEU A 279 -9.51 -11.11 15.21
N PHE A 280 -9.86 -11.40 13.96
CA PHE A 280 -10.57 -10.44 13.12
C PHE A 280 -11.96 -10.16 13.68
N ALA A 281 -12.74 -11.17 14.02
CA ALA A 281 -14.10 -11.01 14.55
C ALA A 281 -14.11 -10.16 15.84
N GLU A 282 -13.18 -10.42 16.77
CA GLU A 282 -13.03 -9.66 18.01
C GLU A 282 -12.74 -8.16 17.75
N GLU A 283 -11.80 -7.85 16.84
CA GLU A 283 -11.47 -6.47 16.50
C GLU A 283 -12.60 -5.81 15.68
N PHE A 284 -13.33 -6.59 14.87
CA PHE A 284 -14.46 -6.09 14.08
C PHE A 284 -15.66 -5.70 14.96
N GLU A 285 -16.06 -6.56 15.90
CA GLU A 285 -17.08 -6.23 16.90
C GLU A 285 -16.71 -4.98 17.69
N ARG A 286 -15.42 -4.87 18.07
CA ARG A 286 -14.90 -3.71 18.77
C ARG A 286 -15.00 -2.43 17.92
N ALA A 287 -14.70 -2.51 16.63
CA ALA A 287 -14.80 -1.39 15.70
C ALA A 287 -16.26 -0.99 15.44
N LEU A 288 -17.18 -1.95 15.32
CA LEU A 288 -18.61 -1.72 15.12
C LEU A 288 -19.27 -1.01 16.32
N ALA A 289 -18.78 -1.28 17.53
CA ALA A 289 -19.30 -0.62 18.74
C ALA A 289 -18.95 0.89 18.79
N MET A 290 -18.02 1.37 17.93
CA MET A 290 -17.57 2.76 17.93
C MET A 290 -18.16 3.53 16.75
N PRO A 291 -18.50 4.82 16.93
CA PRO A 291 -18.94 5.67 15.82
C PRO A 291 -17.94 5.64 14.66
N GLN A 292 -18.45 5.41 13.48
CA GLN A 292 -17.66 5.46 12.25
C GLN A 292 -17.88 6.79 11.52
N ARG A 293 -17.00 7.12 10.58
CA ARG A 293 -17.23 8.23 9.66
C ARG A 293 -18.45 7.94 8.79
N PRO A 294 -19.28 8.94 8.45
CA PRO A 294 -20.49 8.74 7.65
C PRO A 294 -20.15 8.06 6.33
N TRP A 295 -20.89 7.04 6.02
CA TRP A 295 -20.84 6.34 4.74
C TRP A 295 -21.89 6.94 3.79
N LYS A 296 -21.51 7.19 2.55
CA LYS A 296 -22.44 7.59 1.49
C LYS A 296 -22.85 6.32 0.75
N PRO A 297 -24.14 5.95 0.75
CA PRO A 297 -24.60 4.75 0.05
C PRO A 297 -24.14 4.73 -1.39
N VAL A 298 -23.74 3.56 -1.87
CA VAL A 298 -23.39 3.32 -3.26
C VAL A 298 -24.60 2.74 -4.01
N GLU A 299 -24.62 2.94 -5.30
CA GLU A 299 -25.67 2.34 -6.15
C GLU A 299 -25.41 0.85 -6.32
N TRP A 300 -26.43 0.03 -6.07
CA TRP A 300 -26.41 -1.41 -6.30
C TRP A 300 -27.28 -1.75 -7.51
N ARG A 301 -26.82 -2.69 -8.33
CA ARG A 301 -27.53 -3.16 -9.52
C ARG A 301 -27.55 -4.68 -9.61
N GLU A 302 -28.41 -5.21 -10.45
CA GLU A 302 -28.41 -6.62 -10.81
C GLU A 302 -27.42 -6.84 -11.94
N PRO A 303 -26.44 -7.75 -11.78
CA PRO A 303 -25.51 -8.07 -12.85
C PRO A 303 -26.23 -8.82 -13.98
N ASP A 304 -25.82 -8.59 -15.23
CA ASP A 304 -26.31 -9.41 -16.33
C ASP A 304 -25.65 -10.79 -16.30
N PRO A 305 -26.40 -11.88 -16.07
CA PRO A 305 -25.84 -13.23 -16.00
C PRO A 305 -25.32 -13.72 -17.36
N ALA A 306 -25.82 -13.20 -18.48
CA ALA A 306 -25.44 -13.62 -19.84
C ALA A 306 -24.11 -13.04 -20.30
N GLU A 307 -23.67 -11.93 -19.69
CA GLU A 307 -22.45 -11.23 -20.08
C GLU A 307 -21.18 -11.96 -19.57
N ALA A 308 -20.13 -11.91 -20.36
CA ALA A 308 -18.81 -12.39 -19.97
C ALA A 308 -18.08 -11.37 -19.08
N PRO A 309 -17.14 -11.79 -18.20
CA PRO A 309 -16.27 -10.86 -17.51
C PRO A 309 -15.50 -10.01 -18.51
N VAL A 310 -15.45 -8.70 -18.27
CA VAL A 310 -14.70 -7.77 -19.12
C VAL A 310 -13.20 -8.08 -19.08
N THR A 311 -12.60 -8.04 -20.24
CA THR A 311 -11.16 -8.29 -20.41
C THR A 311 -10.36 -6.99 -20.24
N PRO A 312 -9.08 -7.07 -19.83
CA PRO A 312 -8.28 -5.89 -19.52
C PRO A 312 -7.79 -5.10 -20.75
N ALA A 313 -8.20 -5.45 -21.95
CA ALA A 313 -7.73 -4.85 -23.20
C ALA A 313 -8.83 -4.75 -24.27
N GLY A 314 -8.65 -3.86 -25.23
CA GLY A 314 -9.52 -3.70 -26.40
C GLY A 314 -10.67 -2.72 -26.18
N VAL A 315 -11.72 -2.91 -26.96
CA VAL A 315 -12.94 -2.09 -26.96
C VAL A 315 -14.11 -2.99 -26.57
N PHE A 316 -14.97 -2.53 -25.66
CA PHE A 316 -16.13 -3.30 -25.23
C PHE A 316 -17.32 -2.43 -24.86
N THR A 317 -18.53 -3.01 -24.95
CA THR A 317 -19.78 -2.35 -24.58
C THR A 317 -19.98 -2.39 -23.05
N GLN A 318 -20.38 -1.25 -22.49
CA GLN A 318 -20.73 -1.09 -21.08
C GLN A 318 -22.17 -1.55 -20.82
N HIS A 319 -22.53 -1.69 -19.52
CA HIS A 319 -23.90 -2.04 -19.13
C HIS A 319 -24.97 -1.05 -19.61
N ASP A 320 -24.60 0.21 -19.84
CA ASP A 320 -25.48 1.30 -20.31
C ASP A 320 -25.49 1.47 -21.83
N GLY A 321 -24.83 0.57 -22.57
CA GLY A 321 -24.74 0.58 -24.02
C GLY A 321 -23.64 1.49 -24.57
N LYS A 322 -22.98 2.29 -23.74
CA LYS A 322 -21.80 3.05 -24.14
C LYS A 322 -20.57 2.17 -24.33
N THR A 323 -19.47 2.76 -24.74
CA THR A 323 -18.24 2.05 -25.09
C THR A 323 -17.10 2.42 -24.13
N THR A 324 -16.34 1.40 -23.72
CA THR A 324 -15.04 1.56 -23.06
C THR A 324 -13.93 1.23 -24.06
N ILE A 325 -12.90 2.10 -24.12
CA ILE A 325 -11.69 1.89 -24.91
C ILE A 325 -10.50 1.75 -23.96
N VAL A 326 -9.77 0.63 -24.06
CA VAL A 326 -8.57 0.38 -23.23
C VAL A 326 -7.32 0.72 -24.03
N VAL A 327 -6.62 1.75 -23.61
CA VAL A 327 -5.31 2.15 -24.11
C VAL A 327 -4.24 1.37 -23.35
N SER A 328 -3.34 0.69 -24.05
CA SER A 328 -2.34 -0.21 -23.46
C SER A 328 -0.91 0.32 -23.69
N PRO A 329 -0.44 1.34 -22.96
CA PRO A 329 0.93 1.82 -23.07
C PRO A 329 1.93 0.68 -22.81
N VAL A 330 2.97 0.59 -23.61
CA VAL A 330 3.97 -0.49 -23.45
C VAL A 330 4.56 -0.45 -22.05
N LEU A 331 4.34 -1.50 -21.27
CA LEU A 331 4.79 -1.64 -19.86
C LEU A 331 4.27 -0.49 -18.95
N GLY A 332 3.14 0.11 -19.29
CA GLY A 332 2.57 1.22 -18.55
C GLY A 332 3.33 2.55 -18.67
N LEU A 333 4.22 2.67 -19.65
CA LEU A 333 5.05 3.88 -19.85
C LEU A 333 4.43 4.80 -20.89
N LEU A 334 4.29 6.07 -20.55
CA LEU A 334 3.81 7.12 -21.45
C LEU A 334 4.51 8.45 -21.15
N SER A 335 4.54 9.34 -22.14
CA SER A 335 5.04 10.69 -21.93
C SER A 335 3.97 11.60 -21.34
N ALA A 336 4.40 12.74 -20.80
CA ALA A 336 3.51 13.80 -20.35
C ALA A 336 2.58 14.29 -21.49
N ASP A 337 3.10 14.38 -22.71
CA ASP A 337 2.32 14.81 -23.87
C ASP A 337 1.27 13.77 -24.28
N GLN A 338 1.61 12.49 -24.15
CA GLN A 338 0.63 11.42 -24.39
C GLN A 338 -0.49 11.42 -23.35
N LEU A 339 -0.19 11.61 -22.06
CA LEU A 339 -1.22 11.66 -21.02
C LEU A 339 -2.13 12.91 -21.19
N ASP A 340 -1.56 14.04 -21.52
CA ASP A 340 -2.30 15.27 -21.80
C ASP A 340 -3.16 15.14 -23.07
N GLY A 341 -2.60 14.49 -24.11
CA GLY A 341 -3.32 14.13 -25.33
C GLY A 341 -4.50 13.19 -25.07
N LEU A 342 -4.34 12.20 -24.20
CA LEU A 342 -5.45 11.33 -23.78
C LEU A 342 -6.57 12.12 -23.10
N ALA A 343 -6.23 13.07 -22.22
CA ALA A 343 -7.24 13.93 -21.59
C ALA A 343 -8.01 14.76 -22.64
N THR A 344 -7.30 15.28 -23.65
CA THR A 344 -7.92 16.05 -24.73
C THR A 344 -8.83 15.18 -25.61
N ILE A 345 -8.39 13.97 -25.94
CA ILE A 345 -9.18 13.01 -26.73
C ILE A 345 -10.45 12.62 -25.97
N GLY A 346 -10.35 12.32 -24.69
CA GLY A 346 -11.50 11.95 -23.88
C GLY A 346 -12.56 13.08 -23.81
N GLU A 347 -12.13 14.33 -23.64
CA GLU A 347 -13.03 15.48 -23.67
C GLU A 347 -13.66 15.69 -25.07
N LEU A 348 -12.88 15.47 -26.14
CA LEU A 348 -13.35 15.65 -27.50
C LEU A 348 -14.45 14.66 -27.89
N TYR A 349 -14.30 13.41 -27.49
CA TYR A 349 -15.23 12.32 -27.79
C TYR A 349 -16.23 12.04 -26.65
N GLY A 350 -16.42 12.99 -25.73
CA GLY A 350 -17.48 12.98 -24.73
C GLY A 350 -17.39 11.83 -23.71
N ALA A 351 -16.20 11.23 -23.53
CA ALA A 351 -16.04 10.22 -22.50
C ALA A 351 -16.30 10.81 -21.10
N ASP A 352 -16.93 10.06 -20.20
CA ASP A 352 -17.27 10.56 -18.87
C ASP A 352 -15.99 10.86 -18.05
N HIS A 353 -15.02 9.96 -18.08
CA HIS A 353 -13.71 10.09 -17.44
C HIS A 353 -12.76 8.99 -17.92
N MET A 354 -11.53 9.04 -17.45
CA MET A 354 -10.56 7.96 -17.64
C MET A 354 -10.43 7.09 -16.37
N ARG A 355 -9.81 5.92 -16.53
CA ARG A 355 -9.43 5.04 -15.44
C ARG A 355 -8.01 4.54 -15.62
N THR A 356 -7.25 4.46 -14.53
CA THR A 356 -6.02 3.68 -14.49
C THR A 356 -6.34 2.24 -14.09
N THR A 357 -5.72 1.27 -14.75
CA THR A 357 -5.94 -0.15 -14.44
C THR A 357 -4.75 -0.76 -13.71
N ARG A 358 -4.95 -1.88 -13.01
CA ARG A 358 -3.84 -2.59 -12.39
C ARG A 358 -2.97 -3.37 -13.40
N ASP A 359 -3.42 -3.46 -14.65
CA ASP A 359 -2.65 -4.02 -15.77
C ASP A 359 -1.81 -2.94 -16.48
N GLN A 360 -1.59 -1.80 -15.81
CA GLN A 360 -0.79 -0.66 -16.28
C GLN A 360 -1.36 0.03 -17.52
N ASN A 361 -2.67 -0.11 -17.75
CA ASN A 361 -3.40 0.50 -18.85
C ASN A 361 -4.17 1.75 -18.40
N ILE A 362 -4.68 2.51 -19.38
CA ILE A 362 -5.63 3.61 -19.18
C ILE A 362 -6.87 3.28 -19.99
N ALA A 363 -8.05 3.45 -19.40
CA ALA A 363 -9.31 3.24 -20.09
C ALA A 363 -10.12 4.54 -20.16
N PHE A 364 -10.74 4.79 -21.29
CA PHE A 364 -11.84 5.72 -21.43
C PHE A 364 -13.15 5.00 -21.15
N VAL A 365 -14.04 5.64 -20.43
CA VAL A 365 -15.39 5.12 -20.15
C VAL A 365 -16.43 6.13 -20.60
N GLY A 366 -17.57 5.64 -21.08
CA GLY A 366 -18.70 6.49 -21.45
C GLY A 366 -18.66 7.06 -22.88
N ILE A 367 -17.84 6.51 -23.78
CA ILE A 367 -17.78 6.96 -25.18
C ILE A 367 -19.02 6.49 -25.94
N ASP A 368 -19.60 7.37 -26.80
CA ASP A 368 -20.66 6.99 -27.70
C ASP A 368 -20.17 5.90 -28.68
N PRO A 369 -20.91 4.79 -28.86
CA PRO A 369 -20.54 3.77 -29.81
C PRO A 369 -20.22 4.25 -31.23
N ASP A 370 -20.92 5.26 -31.71
CA ASP A 370 -20.73 5.82 -33.06
C ASP A 370 -19.41 6.60 -33.18
N GLU A 371 -18.82 7.07 -32.05
CA GLU A 371 -17.56 7.81 -32.01
C GLU A 371 -16.36 6.94 -31.65
N ALA A 372 -16.59 5.69 -31.29
CA ALA A 372 -15.53 4.82 -30.74
C ALA A 372 -14.36 4.60 -31.72
N ASP A 373 -14.64 4.38 -33.01
CA ASP A 373 -13.61 4.14 -34.03
C ASP A 373 -12.75 5.40 -34.28
N GLU A 374 -13.35 6.57 -34.28
CA GLU A 374 -12.64 7.85 -34.43
C GLU A 374 -11.77 8.12 -33.21
N ALA A 375 -12.27 7.86 -31.98
CA ALA A 375 -11.51 7.97 -30.75
C ALA A 375 -10.30 7.01 -30.74
N VAL A 376 -10.46 5.76 -31.18
CA VAL A 376 -9.36 4.81 -31.35
C VAL A 376 -8.32 5.33 -32.34
N GLY A 377 -8.76 5.90 -33.46
CA GLY A 377 -7.89 6.54 -34.46
C GLY A 377 -7.06 7.68 -33.85
N ALA A 378 -7.70 8.56 -33.08
CA ALA A 378 -7.04 9.68 -32.41
C ALA A 378 -6.01 9.19 -31.35
N ILE A 379 -6.33 8.16 -30.56
CA ILE A 379 -5.41 7.54 -29.60
C ILE A 379 -4.17 6.99 -30.31
N ARG A 380 -4.37 6.28 -31.42
CA ARG A 380 -3.25 5.73 -32.22
C ARG A 380 -2.40 6.82 -32.83
N ALA A 381 -2.99 7.94 -33.22
CA ALA A 381 -2.27 9.09 -33.80
C ALA A 381 -1.27 9.73 -32.80
N ILE A 382 -1.51 9.66 -31.49
CA ILE A 382 -0.55 10.10 -30.48
C ILE A 382 0.45 8.99 -30.07
N GLY A 383 0.51 7.88 -30.83
CA GLY A 383 1.47 6.79 -30.66
C GLY A 383 1.13 5.81 -29.53
N LEU A 384 -0.11 5.76 -29.08
CA LEU A 384 -0.55 4.81 -28.06
C LEU A 384 -1.36 3.67 -28.67
N PRO A 385 -1.08 2.39 -28.28
CA PRO A 385 -1.79 1.24 -28.84
C PRO A 385 -3.16 1.03 -28.19
N VAL A 386 -4.12 0.66 -29.03
CA VAL A 386 -5.39 0.03 -28.63
C VAL A 386 -5.46 -1.30 -29.39
N GLN A 387 -5.76 -2.39 -28.69
CA GLN A 387 -5.92 -3.70 -29.34
C GLN A 387 -7.24 -3.76 -30.12
N ASP A 388 -7.20 -4.27 -31.34
CA ASP A 388 -8.41 -4.43 -32.17
C ASP A 388 -9.31 -5.55 -31.65
N LYS A 389 -8.69 -6.63 -31.20
CA LYS A 389 -9.40 -7.75 -30.57
C LYS A 389 -8.71 -8.12 -29.26
N VAL A 390 -9.52 -8.56 -28.33
CA VAL A 390 -9.04 -9.14 -27.09
C VAL A 390 -8.15 -10.34 -27.40
N GLY A 391 -6.93 -10.32 -26.90
CA GLY A 391 -5.94 -11.40 -27.10
C GLY A 391 -5.05 -11.21 -28.32
N ASP A 392 -5.15 -10.14 -29.09
CA ASP A 392 -4.20 -9.80 -30.16
C ASP A 392 -2.75 -9.68 -29.62
N GLN A 393 -2.62 -9.29 -28.37
CA GLN A 393 -1.34 -9.25 -27.67
C GLN A 393 -1.52 -9.77 -26.24
N PRO A 394 -0.52 -10.46 -25.67
CA PRO A 394 -0.54 -10.78 -24.25
C PRO A 394 -0.59 -9.50 -23.41
N ASP A 395 -1.33 -9.55 -22.30
CA ASP A 395 -1.30 -8.52 -21.30
C ASP A 395 0.03 -8.61 -20.51
N LEU A 396 0.96 -7.70 -20.83
CA LEU A 396 2.30 -7.70 -20.30
C LEU A 396 2.53 -6.54 -19.33
N VAL A 397 2.84 -6.91 -18.08
CA VAL A 397 3.11 -5.96 -16.98
C VAL A 397 4.54 -6.11 -16.47
N SER A 398 5.22 -5.00 -16.28
CA SER A 398 6.56 -4.98 -15.69
C SER A 398 6.70 -3.89 -14.62
N CYS A 399 7.47 -4.19 -13.58
CA CYS A 399 7.95 -3.16 -12.67
C CYS A 399 9.18 -2.43 -13.27
N PRO A 400 9.63 -1.28 -12.70
CA PRO A 400 10.79 -0.56 -13.24
C PRO A 400 12.11 -1.36 -13.22
N GLY A 401 12.27 -2.35 -12.33
CA GLY A 401 13.53 -3.06 -12.19
C GLY A 401 14.72 -2.12 -11.96
N THR A 402 15.90 -2.47 -12.49
CA THR A 402 17.13 -1.66 -12.38
C THR A 402 17.14 -0.41 -13.26
N THR A 403 16.03 -0.05 -13.91
CA THR A 403 15.94 1.23 -14.63
C THR A 403 15.98 2.39 -13.63
N THR A 404 15.22 2.30 -12.55
CA THR A 404 15.13 3.37 -11.52
C THR A 404 15.10 2.85 -10.08
N CYS A 405 14.77 1.58 -9.83
CA CYS A 405 14.54 1.06 -8.49
C CYS A 405 15.85 0.66 -7.79
N ARG A 406 16.16 1.25 -6.64
CA ARG A 406 17.38 0.95 -5.82
C ARG A 406 17.51 -0.51 -5.41
N ILE A 407 16.40 -1.22 -5.26
CA ILE A 407 16.36 -2.63 -4.84
C ILE A 407 16.09 -3.58 -6.00
N GLY A 408 16.03 -3.07 -7.23
CA GLY A 408 15.97 -3.87 -8.44
C GLY A 408 17.20 -4.76 -8.56
N ILE A 409 17.01 -6.02 -8.97
CA ILE A 409 18.11 -6.97 -9.23
C ILE A 409 18.31 -7.08 -10.73
N THR A 410 17.22 -7.16 -11.50
CA THR A 410 17.26 -7.27 -12.96
C THR A 410 16.51 -6.14 -13.63
N ASN A 411 16.84 -5.86 -14.88
CA ASN A 411 16.16 -4.88 -15.73
C ASN A 411 14.90 -5.49 -16.36
N SER A 412 13.82 -5.49 -15.58
CA SER A 412 12.55 -6.06 -15.99
C SER A 412 11.86 -5.31 -17.12
N GLN A 413 12.11 -4.00 -17.31
CA GLN A 413 11.51 -3.25 -18.42
C GLN A 413 12.13 -3.60 -19.77
N ASP A 414 13.45 -3.67 -19.87
CA ASP A 414 14.08 -4.06 -21.14
C ASP A 414 13.77 -5.52 -21.48
N PHE A 415 13.75 -6.41 -20.49
CA PHE A 415 13.25 -7.77 -20.69
C PHE A 415 11.79 -7.78 -21.15
N GLY A 416 10.92 -6.96 -20.57
CA GLY A 416 9.53 -6.84 -20.99
C GLY A 416 9.37 -6.35 -22.43
N ARG A 417 10.20 -5.42 -22.90
CA ARG A 417 10.22 -5.00 -24.31
C ARG A 417 10.58 -6.15 -25.26
N GLU A 418 11.57 -6.96 -24.89
CA GLU A 418 11.92 -8.18 -25.66
C GLU A 418 10.73 -9.15 -25.71
N LEU A 419 10.06 -9.42 -24.59
CA LEU A 419 8.90 -10.30 -24.57
C LEU A 419 7.71 -9.76 -25.37
N THR A 420 7.49 -8.46 -25.40
CA THR A 420 6.44 -7.82 -26.21
C THR A 420 6.66 -8.12 -27.71
N GLN A 421 7.91 -8.11 -28.18
CA GLN A 421 8.22 -8.42 -29.57
C GLN A 421 7.94 -9.88 -29.91
N ILE A 422 8.32 -10.79 -29.02
CA ILE A 422 8.07 -12.25 -29.21
C ILE A 422 6.59 -12.54 -29.24
N ALA A 423 5.87 -12.01 -28.25
CA ALA A 423 4.45 -12.26 -28.08
C ALA A 423 3.61 -11.89 -29.31
N ARG A 424 4.03 -10.85 -30.06
CA ARG A 424 3.42 -10.46 -31.34
C ARG A 424 3.58 -11.48 -32.45
N ASN A 425 4.60 -12.34 -32.39
CA ASN A 425 4.91 -13.33 -33.41
C ASN A 425 4.21 -14.68 -33.18
N PHE A 426 3.67 -14.90 -31.99
CA PHE A 426 2.87 -16.10 -31.70
C PHE A 426 1.41 -15.87 -32.04
N ALA A 427 0.76 -16.89 -32.59
CA ALA A 427 -0.67 -16.83 -32.91
C ALA A 427 -1.49 -16.39 -31.68
N PRO A 428 -2.54 -15.57 -31.89
CA PRO A 428 -3.28 -14.97 -30.79
C PRO A 428 -3.74 -16.03 -29.79
N LYS A 429 -3.36 -15.85 -28.53
CA LYS A 429 -3.85 -16.61 -27.39
C LYS A 429 -4.76 -15.67 -26.59
N PRO A 430 -6.06 -15.91 -26.56
CA PRO A 430 -6.94 -15.04 -25.83
C PRO A 430 -6.49 -14.93 -24.36
N ASN A 431 -6.26 -13.70 -23.93
CA ASN A 431 -6.06 -13.32 -22.53
C ASN A 431 -4.82 -13.88 -21.80
N LEU A 432 -3.72 -14.23 -22.51
CA LEU A 432 -2.48 -14.58 -21.81
C LEU A 432 -1.93 -13.39 -21.02
N THR A 433 -1.61 -13.65 -19.77
CA THR A 433 -0.99 -12.68 -18.86
C THR A 433 0.49 -12.99 -18.68
N VAL A 434 1.35 -11.98 -18.89
CA VAL A 434 2.80 -12.06 -18.65
C VAL A 434 3.19 -11.00 -17.62
N ARG A 435 3.80 -11.40 -16.52
CA ARG A 435 4.11 -10.52 -15.40
C ARG A 435 5.57 -10.61 -15.01
N ILE A 436 6.28 -9.46 -14.99
CA ILE A 436 7.71 -9.38 -14.75
C ILE A 436 8.01 -8.53 -13.53
N SER A 437 8.80 -9.05 -12.61
CA SER A 437 9.32 -8.30 -11.47
C SER A 437 10.85 -8.38 -11.43
N GLY A 438 11.53 -7.25 -11.33
CA GLY A 438 12.99 -7.17 -11.25
C GLY A 438 13.58 -7.65 -9.92
N CYS A 439 12.77 -8.09 -8.96
CA CYS A 439 13.21 -8.65 -7.67
C CYS A 439 12.08 -9.42 -6.97
N GLN A 440 12.39 -9.99 -5.79
CA GLN A 440 11.45 -10.78 -4.98
C GLN A 440 10.23 -10.01 -4.45
N ASN A 441 10.18 -8.67 -4.53
CA ASN A 441 9.06 -7.90 -3.97
C ASN A 441 7.73 -8.08 -4.73
N GLY A 442 7.75 -8.62 -5.95
CA GLY A 442 6.55 -8.98 -6.70
C GLY A 442 5.72 -7.77 -7.13
N CYS A 443 6.35 -6.63 -7.43
CA CYS A 443 5.63 -5.42 -7.85
C CYS A 443 4.94 -5.59 -9.21
N GLY A 444 5.48 -6.44 -10.10
CA GLY A 444 4.87 -6.82 -11.37
C GLY A 444 3.95 -8.05 -11.27
N LEU A 445 3.59 -8.54 -10.08
CA LEU A 445 2.61 -9.61 -9.84
C LEU A 445 2.94 -10.98 -10.44
N HIS A 446 4.21 -11.29 -10.63
CA HIS A 446 4.69 -12.51 -11.31
C HIS A 446 4.19 -13.85 -10.73
N HIS A 447 3.65 -13.88 -9.52
CA HIS A 447 3.14 -15.11 -8.91
C HIS A 447 1.75 -15.52 -9.40
N VAL A 448 0.99 -14.59 -9.97
CA VAL A 448 -0.43 -14.74 -10.30
C VAL A 448 -0.70 -14.42 -11.77
N ALA A 449 0.19 -14.87 -12.62
CA ALA A 449 0.11 -14.73 -14.06
C ALA A 449 0.25 -16.09 -14.76
N ASP A 450 -0.24 -16.19 -15.98
CA ASP A 450 -0.01 -17.36 -16.82
C ASP A 450 1.49 -17.64 -16.94
N PHE A 451 2.28 -16.59 -17.22
CA PHE A 451 3.75 -16.65 -17.23
C PHE A 451 4.33 -15.53 -16.38
N GLY A 452 5.02 -15.90 -15.31
CA GLY A 452 5.62 -14.98 -14.37
C GLY A 452 7.14 -15.09 -14.29
N PHE A 453 7.83 -13.93 -14.23
CA PHE A 453 9.29 -13.85 -14.15
C PHE A 453 9.72 -13.00 -12.97
N ARG A 454 10.57 -13.56 -12.12
CA ARG A 454 11.11 -12.87 -10.93
C ARG A 454 12.63 -12.74 -11.02
N GLY A 455 13.11 -11.52 -11.12
CA GLY A 455 14.55 -11.22 -11.14
C GLY A 455 15.26 -11.62 -9.84
N MET A 456 16.42 -12.21 -9.98
CA MET A 456 17.32 -12.59 -8.90
C MET A 456 18.78 -12.66 -9.35
N GLY A 457 19.71 -12.61 -8.41
CA GLY A 457 21.12 -12.89 -8.66
C GLY A 457 21.46 -14.32 -8.27
N LYS A 458 22.20 -15.02 -9.11
CA LYS A 458 22.85 -16.30 -8.82
C LYS A 458 24.30 -16.26 -9.29
N LYS A 459 25.08 -17.28 -8.94
CA LYS A 459 26.42 -17.45 -9.44
C LYS A 459 26.44 -18.49 -10.54
N ILE A 460 27.17 -18.20 -11.62
CA ILE A 460 27.59 -19.14 -12.65
C ILE A 460 29.11 -19.18 -12.54
N ASP A 461 29.70 -20.34 -12.36
CA ASP A 461 31.15 -20.55 -12.19
C ASP A 461 31.80 -19.58 -11.15
N GLY A 462 31.11 -19.39 -10.02
CA GLY A 462 31.55 -18.54 -8.94
C GLY A 462 31.34 -17.04 -9.14
N GLN A 463 30.95 -16.57 -10.33
CA GLN A 463 30.71 -15.17 -10.64
C GLN A 463 29.21 -14.82 -10.58
N PRO A 464 28.84 -13.61 -10.06
CA PRO A 464 27.45 -13.16 -10.07
C PRO A 464 26.90 -13.04 -11.48
N ALA A 465 25.68 -13.51 -11.69
CA ALA A 465 24.94 -13.37 -12.95
C ALA A 465 23.45 -13.06 -12.68
N PRO A 466 22.80 -12.25 -13.53
CA PRO A 466 21.39 -11.98 -13.42
C PRO A 466 20.56 -13.18 -13.87
N HIS A 467 19.49 -13.51 -13.14
CA HIS A 467 18.61 -14.64 -13.43
C HIS A 467 17.14 -14.25 -13.27
N TYR A 468 16.27 -15.09 -13.83
CA TYR A 468 14.84 -15.08 -13.55
C TYR A 468 14.37 -16.43 -13.01
N GLN A 469 13.64 -16.39 -11.90
CA GLN A 469 12.78 -17.50 -11.46
C GLN A 469 11.50 -17.46 -12.26
N ILE A 470 11.12 -18.58 -12.85
CA ILE A 470 9.90 -18.71 -13.65
C ILE A 470 8.74 -19.20 -12.78
N TYR A 471 7.53 -18.70 -13.05
CA TYR A 471 6.27 -19.18 -12.51
C TYR A 471 5.29 -19.36 -13.65
N VAL A 472 4.48 -20.43 -13.63
CA VAL A 472 3.53 -20.75 -14.71
C VAL A 472 2.17 -21.14 -14.12
N GLY A 473 1.08 -20.67 -14.73
CA GLY A 473 -0.28 -21.02 -14.34
C GLY A 473 -0.80 -20.36 -13.07
N GLY A 474 -0.33 -19.13 -12.77
CA GLY A 474 -0.99 -18.28 -11.78
C GLY A 474 -2.24 -17.63 -12.36
N ASN A 475 -3.17 -17.22 -11.48
CA ASN A 475 -4.36 -16.48 -11.86
C ASN A 475 -4.71 -15.46 -10.75
N ASP A 476 -4.82 -14.20 -11.11
CA ASP A 476 -5.07 -13.12 -10.16
C ASP A 476 -6.56 -12.88 -9.88
N ARG A 477 -7.46 -13.53 -10.64
CA ARG A 477 -8.91 -13.50 -10.46
C ARG A 477 -9.44 -14.68 -9.65
N GLU A 478 -8.55 -15.60 -9.28
CA GLU A 478 -8.88 -16.79 -8.49
C GLU A 478 -8.06 -16.77 -7.20
N VAL A 479 -8.76 -16.81 -6.07
CA VAL A 479 -8.13 -16.80 -4.75
C VAL A 479 -7.27 -18.06 -4.58
N GLY A 480 -6.00 -17.87 -4.22
CA GLY A 480 -5.06 -18.98 -4.02
C GLY A 480 -4.37 -19.49 -5.27
N ALA A 481 -4.68 -18.98 -6.46
CA ALA A 481 -4.09 -19.43 -7.72
C ALA A 481 -2.67 -18.86 -7.93
N ILE A 482 -1.74 -19.27 -7.09
CA ILE A 482 -0.30 -18.99 -7.24
C ILE A 482 0.30 -19.96 -8.25
N GLY A 483 1.09 -19.45 -9.19
CA GLY A 483 1.70 -20.23 -10.25
C GLY A 483 2.70 -21.27 -9.74
N VAL A 484 2.83 -22.36 -10.50
CA VAL A 484 3.83 -23.41 -10.28
C VAL A 484 5.23 -22.80 -10.44
N SER A 485 6.09 -22.97 -9.43
CA SER A 485 7.48 -22.50 -9.47
C SER A 485 8.32 -23.42 -10.37
N GLY A 486 8.72 -22.92 -11.52
CA GLY A 486 9.60 -23.61 -12.48
C GLY A 486 11.09 -23.41 -12.18
N PRO A 487 11.98 -23.70 -13.15
CA PRO A 487 13.42 -23.48 -13.04
C PRO A 487 13.81 -22.00 -12.90
N VAL A 488 15.04 -21.80 -12.44
CA VAL A 488 15.73 -20.51 -12.49
C VAL A 488 16.67 -20.52 -13.69
N VAL A 489 16.52 -19.55 -14.58
CA VAL A 489 17.30 -19.43 -15.80
C VAL A 489 18.13 -18.15 -15.83
N PRO A 490 19.30 -18.11 -16.44
CA PRO A 490 20.04 -16.87 -16.70
C PRO A 490 19.15 -15.82 -17.40
N ALA A 491 19.33 -14.55 -17.09
CA ALA A 491 18.44 -13.50 -17.61
C ALA A 491 18.38 -13.51 -19.15
N ARG A 492 19.51 -13.66 -19.83
CA ARG A 492 19.56 -13.68 -21.29
C ARG A 492 18.87 -14.90 -21.93
N GLN A 493 18.75 -16.01 -21.20
CA GLN A 493 18.02 -17.20 -21.64
C GLN A 493 16.52 -17.11 -21.32
N ALA A 494 16.07 -16.18 -20.49
CA ALA A 494 14.66 -16.04 -20.09
C ALA A 494 13.75 -15.78 -21.30
N ARG A 495 14.25 -15.11 -22.34
CA ARG A 495 13.55 -14.95 -23.62
C ARG A 495 13.27 -16.32 -24.26
N ARG A 496 14.31 -17.14 -24.45
CA ARG A 496 14.16 -18.47 -25.05
C ARG A 496 13.31 -19.40 -24.16
N ALA A 497 13.43 -19.25 -22.84
CA ALA A 497 12.56 -19.97 -21.90
C ALA A 497 11.07 -19.67 -22.14
N PHE A 498 10.72 -18.41 -22.37
CA PHE A 498 9.35 -18.03 -22.68
C PHE A 498 8.86 -18.60 -24.01
N GLU A 499 9.71 -18.59 -25.06
CA GLU A 499 9.40 -19.20 -26.35
C GLU A 499 9.12 -20.70 -26.21
N LEU A 500 9.98 -21.44 -25.51
CA LEU A 500 9.82 -22.88 -25.25
C LEU A 500 8.53 -23.19 -24.48
N LEU A 501 8.21 -22.38 -23.48
CA LEU A 501 6.96 -22.54 -22.71
C LEU A 501 5.73 -22.28 -23.58
N LEU A 502 5.76 -21.27 -24.44
CA LEU A 502 4.66 -20.98 -25.38
C LEU A 502 4.52 -22.09 -26.43
N GLU A 503 5.63 -22.56 -27.00
CA GLU A 503 5.64 -23.68 -27.95
C GLU A 503 5.02 -24.95 -27.33
N ALA A 504 5.41 -25.28 -26.09
CA ALA A 504 4.89 -26.43 -25.37
C ALA A 504 3.41 -26.30 -24.97
N TYR A 505 2.96 -25.11 -24.59
CA TYR A 505 1.57 -24.85 -24.21
C TYR A 505 0.62 -24.77 -25.41
N THR A 506 1.08 -24.29 -26.56
CA THR A 506 0.23 -24.00 -27.73
C THR A 506 -0.74 -25.11 -28.12
N PRO A 507 -0.36 -26.40 -28.18
CA PRO A 507 -1.30 -27.47 -28.51
C PRO A 507 -2.45 -27.60 -27.51
N PHE A 508 -2.16 -27.43 -26.21
CA PHE A 508 -3.14 -27.53 -25.13
C PHE A 508 -4.07 -26.31 -25.11
N GLY A 509 -3.52 -25.11 -25.29
CA GLY A 509 -4.30 -23.87 -25.39
C GLY A 509 -5.26 -23.89 -26.60
N ASN A 510 -4.85 -24.43 -27.72
CA ASN A 510 -5.70 -24.61 -28.90
C ASN A 510 -6.84 -25.61 -28.65
N ALA A 511 -6.66 -26.55 -27.72
CA ALA A 511 -7.66 -27.52 -27.29
C ALA A 511 -8.55 -26.97 -26.14
N GLY A 512 -8.37 -25.68 -25.74
CA GLY A 512 -9.17 -25.03 -24.70
C GLY A 512 -8.68 -25.23 -23.27
N THR A 513 -7.51 -25.87 -23.04
CA THR A 513 -6.91 -26.05 -21.72
C THR A 513 -6.32 -24.70 -21.23
N SER A 514 -6.63 -24.28 -20.02
CA SER A 514 -6.01 -23.10 -19.42
C SER A 514 -4.52 -23.32 -19.13
N VAL A 515 -3.73 -22.23 -19.08
CA VAL A 515 -2.30 -22.33 -18.69
C VAL A 515 -2.17 -22.90 -17.28
N ARG A 516 -3.13 -22.60 -16.41
CA ARG A 516 -3.17 -23.10 -15.04
C ARG A 516 -3.33 -24.62 -14.99
N ASP A 517 -4.35 -25.14 -15.67
CA ASP A 517 -4.61 -26.58 -15.68
C ASP A 517 -3.45 -27.34 -16.30
N TRP A 518 -2.89 -26.83 -17.41
CA TRP A 518 -1.70 -27.38 -18.04
C TRP A 518 -0.49 -27.37 -17.08
N ALA A 519 -0.20 -26.25 -16.43
CA ALA A 519 0.94 -26.13 -15.51
C ALA A 519 0.80 -27.03 -14.28
N LEU A 520 -0.41 -27.19 -13.76
CA LEU A 520 -0.69 -28.11 -12.65
C LEU A 520 -0.53 -29.58 -13.06
N ALA A 521 -0.94 -29.93 -14.29
CA ALA A 521 -0.84 -31.28 -14.81
C ALA A 521 0.64 -31.72 -15.03
N ILE A 522 1.47 -30.84 -15.60
CA ILE A 522 2.90 -31.17 -15.85
C ILE A 522 3.77 -30.97 -14.60
N GLY A 523 3.35 -30.10 -13.68
CA GLY A 523 4.07 -29.79 -12.45
C GLY A 523 5.47 -29.21 -12.67
N LYS A 524 6.28 -29.22 -11.60
CA LYS A 524 7.65 -28.68 -11.64
C LYS A 524 8.58 -29.48 -12.53
N ASP A 525 8.38 -30.78 -12.62
CA ASP A 525 9.24 -31.68 -13.38
C ASP A 525 9.00 -31.50 -14.87
N GLY A 526 7.74 -31.41 -15.33
CA GLY A 526 7.44 -31.09 -16.71
C GLY A 526 7.97 -29.72 -17.15
N LEU A 527 7.87 -28.71 -16.29
CA LEU A 527 8.50 -27.40 -16.56
C LEU A 527 10.03 -27.51 -16.68
N ARG A 528 10.66 -28.38 -15.91
CA ARG A 528 12.11 -28.64 -15.99
C ARG A 528 12.48 -29.33 -17.29
N GLU A 529 11.70 -30.32 -17.72
CA GLU A 529 11.90 -31.01 -18.99
C GLU A 529 11.77 -30.09 -20.21
N ILE A 530 10.75 -29.24 -20.23
CA ILE A 530 10.55 -28.25 -21.32
C ILE A 530 11.73 -27.28 -21.41
N LEU A 531 12.31 -26.90 -20.28
CA LEU A 531 13.41 -25.95 -20.23
C LEU A 531 14.81 -26.58 -20.15
N ALA A 532 14.91 -27.93 -20.24
CA ALA A 532 16.17 -28.64 -20.24
C ALA A 532 17.15 -28.21 -21.35
N PRO A 533 16.68 -27.88 -22.57
CA PRO A 533 17.58 -27.42 -23.64
C PRO A 533 18.40 -26.17 -23.30
N LEU A 534 17.95 -25.37 -22.33
CA LEU A 534 18.68 -24.18 -21.87
C LEU A 534 19.91 -24.49 -20.99
N GLY A 535 19.97 -25.69 -20.39
CA GLY A 535 21.09 -26.13 -19.54
C GLY A 535 22.33 -26.53 -20.30
N ASP A 536 22.17 -26.98 -21.53
CA ASP A 536 23.27 -27.49 -22.37
C ASP A 536 24.11 -26.35 -23.01
N GLU A 537 23.61 -25.12 -22.98
CA GLU A 537 24.23 -23.93 -23.57
C GLU A 537 25.29 -23.23 -22.67
N VAL A 538 25.56 -23.75 -21.46
CA VAL A 538 26.37 -23.03 -20.43
C VAL A 538 27.71 -23.69 -20.13
N SER A 539 28.12 -24.71 -20.88
CA SER A 539 29.21 -25.62 -20.48
C SER A 539 30.65 -25.14 -20.76
N GLU A 540 30.88 -24.08 -21.53
CA GLU A 540 32.23 -23.53 -21.76
C GLU A 540 32.20 -22.02 -21.93
N ARG A 541 33.23 -21.34 -21.42
CA ARG A 541 33.37 -19.87 -21.43
C ARG A 541 33.86 -19.39 -22.80
N ASP A 542 32.92 -19.19 -23.70
CA ASP A 542 33.11 -18.54 -25.00
C ASP A 542 32.47 -17.11 -24.99
N ASP A 543 32.58 -16.37 -26.07
CA ASP A 543 31.96 -15.04 -26.20
C ASP A 543 30.45 -15.08 -26.05
N ALA A 544 29.79 -16.19 -26.34
CA ALA A 544 28.35 -16.38 -26.16
C ALA A 544 28.01 -16.55 -24.69
N SER A 545 28.81 -17.25 -23.90
CA SER A 545 28.62 -17.43 -22.46
C SER A 545 28.89 -16.13 -21.68
N ALA A 546 29.73 -15.22 -22.19
CA ALA A 546 30.00 -13.92 -21.58
C ALA A 546 28.70 -13.08 -21.46
N SER A 547 27.76 -13.25 -22.37
CA SER A 547 26.47 -12.55 -22.37
C SER A 547 25.58 -12.93 -21.16
N LEU A 548 25.75 -14.11 -20.56
CA LEU A 548 24.99 -14.59 -19.40
C LEU A 548 25.27 -13.78 -18.14
N TYR A 549 26.42 -13.09 -18.09
CA TYR A 549 26.81 -12.23 -16.97
C TYR A 549 26.38 -10.78 -17.14
N VAL A 550 25.59 -10.46 -18.19
CA VAL A 550 25.13 -9.12 -18.48
C VAL A 550 23.60 -9.08 -18.48
N ASP A 551 23.01 -8.14 -17.76
CA ASP A 551 21.56 -7.96 -17.74
C ASP A 551 21.03 -7.31 -19.02
N PHE A 552 19.71 -7.39 -19.26
CA PHE A 552 19.04 -6.71 -20.38
C PHE A 552 19.32 -5.21 -20.36
N GLY A 553 19.58 -4.62 -21.54
CA GLY A 553 19.83 -3.20 -21.70
C GLY A 553 21.10 -2.68 -20.99
N LYS A 554 21.99 -3.55 -20.50
CA LYS A 554 23.24 -3.17 -19.84
C LYS A 554 24.44 -3.62 -20.71
N ALA A 555 25.52 -2.83 -20.63
CA ALA A 555 26.79 -3.17 -21.28
C ALA A 555 27.84 -3.72 -20.29
N LYS A 556 27.60 -3.52 -18.98
CA LYS A 556 28.53 -3.95 -17.92
C LYS A 556 28.12 -5.28 -17.34
N THR A 557 29.12 -6.06 -16.93
CA THR A 557 28.93 -7.31 -16.17
C THR A 557 28.11 -7.05 -14.92
N PHE A 558 27.20 -7.98 -14.63
CA PHE A 558 26.33 -7.93 -13.47
C PHE A 558 27.13 -8.00 -12.17
N VAL A 559 26.80 -7.12 -11.27
CA VAL A 559 27.29 -7.13 -9.90
C VAL A 559 26.06 -7.33 -9.01
N THR A 560 26.13 -8.30 -8.11
CA THR A 560 25.03 -8.46 -7.12
C THR A 560 24.86 -7.13 -6.38
N PRO A 561 23.68 -6.49 -6.45
CA PRO A 561 23.45 -5.29 -5.66
C PRO A 561 23.77 -5.59 -4.20
N ALA A 562 24.53 -4.70 -3.55
CA ALA A 562 24.70 -4.77 -2.10
C ALA A 562 23.29 -4.93 -1.49
N ALA A 563 23.19 -5.70 -0.38
CA ALA A 563 21.91 -5.94 0.29
C ALA A 563 21.34 -4.61 0.84
N VAL A 564 20.90 -3.74 -0.06
CA VAL A 564 20.21 -2.50 0.30
C VAL A 564 18.84 -2.90 0.80
N GLN A 565 18.59 -2.69 2.07
CA GLN A 565 17.24 -2.80 2.59
C GLN A 565 16.34 -1.89 1.75
N ALA A 566 15.21 -2.44 1.31
CA ALA A 566 14.19 -1.61 0.70
C ALA A 566 13.85 -0.45 1.65
N GLU A 567 13.84 0.78 1.19
CA GLU A 567 13.53 1.94 2.06
C GLU A 567 12.21 1.73 2.83
N CYS A 568 11.21 1.09 2.21
CA CYS A 568 9.99 0.70 2.92
C CYS A 568 10.20 -0.42 3.98
N ALA A 569 11.41 -0.95 4.14
CA ALA A 569 11.83 -1.82 5.23
C ALA A 569 12.67 -1.06 6.28
N ALA A 570 12.99 0.21 6.06
CA ALA A 570 13.58 1.06 7.07
C ALA A 570 12.69 1.07 8.33
N GLY A 571 13.29 1.03 9.50
CA GLY A 571 12.61 1.23 10.76
C GLY A 571 11.97 2.62 10.82
N PHE A 572 10.97 2.78 11.66
CA PHE A 572 10.54 4.11 12.07
C PHE A 572 10.98 4.31 13.52
N PRO A 573 11.38 5.51 13.92
CA PRO A 573 11.63 5.80 15.30
C PRO A 573 10.41 5.38 16.16
N LEU A 574 10.65 4.68 17.26
CA LEU A 574 9.59 4.26 18.20
C LEU A 574 8.81 5.45 18.73
N ASP A 575 9.46 6.60 18.84
CA ASP A 575 8.85 7.88 19.17
C ASP A 575 7.63 8.20 18.30
N ASN A 576 7.77 8.09 16.96
CA ASN A 576 6.66 8.34 16.03
C ASN A 576 5.54 7.28 16.16
N LEU A 577 5.87 6.05 16.54
CA LEU A 577 4.87 5.02 16.79
C LEU A 577 4.02 5.36 18.01
N TYR A 578 4.67 5.65 19.13
CA TYR A 578 3.95 5.97 20.38
C TYR A 578 3.13 7.25 20.27
N GLN A 579 3.61 8.25 19.52
CA GLN A 579 2.80 9.43 19.19
C GLN A 579 1.51 9.03 18.46
N ASN A 580 1.62 8.22 17.41
CA ASN A 580 0.44 7.82 16.62
C ASN A 580 -0.54 6.98 17.45
N LEU A 581 -0.05 6.13 18.35
CA LEU A 581 -0.89 5.33 19.23
C LEU A 581 -1.58 6.22 20.30
N ALA A 582 -0.91 7.23 20.82
CA ALA A 582 -1.50 8.21 21.73
C ALA A 582 -2.58 9.04 21.04
N ASP A 583 -2.32 9.52 19.82
CA ASP A 583 -3.27 10.27 19.02
C ASP A 583 -4.49 9.42 18.63
N ASP A 584 -4.31 8.15 18.27
CA ASP A 584 -5.41 7.20 18.02
C ASP A 584 -6.22 6.98 19.30
N GLY A 585 -5.57 6.82 20.45
CA GLY A 585 -6.25 6.67 21.74
C GLY A 585 -7.10 7.88 22.07
N LEU A 586 -6.62 9.10 21.84
CA LEU A 586 -7.42 10.30 22.03
C LEU A 586 -8.63 10.39 21.08
N ILE A 587 -8.45 10.00 19.80
CA ILE A 587 -9.55 9.88 18.83
C ILE A 587 -10.59 8.87 19.33
N ASN A 588 -10.18 7.75 19.91
CA ASN A 588 -11.10 6.74 20.44
C ASN A 588 -11.84 7.25 21.69
N VAL A 589 -11.18 8.03 22.55
CA VAL A 589 -11.83 8.73 23.67
C VAL A 589 -12.95 9.63 23.15
N ASP A 590 -12.69 10.47 22.15
CA ASP A 590 -13.69 11.35 21.55
C ASP A 590 -14.86 10.57 20.92
N ARG A 591 -14.55 9.48 20.20
CA ARG A 591 -15.57 8.60 19.62
C ARG A 591 -16.43 7.92 20.69
N ALA A 592 -15.81 7.43 21.74
CA ALA A 592 -16.50 6.80 22.87
C ALA A 592 -17.36 7.78 23.65
N LEU A 593 -16.90 9.02 23.85
CA LEU A 593 -17.70 10.13 24.42
C LEU A 593 -18.96 10.38 23.58
N HIS A 594 -18.79 10.49 22.26
CA HIS A 594 -19.90 10.69 21.34
C HIS A 594 -20.94 9.55 21.39
N ALA A 595 -20.49 8.32 21.64
CA ALA A 595 -21.35 7.14 21.76
C ALA A 595 -21.86 6.89 23.20
N GLY A 596 -21.45 7.67 24.19
CA GLY A 596 -21.82 7.47 25.60
C GLY A 596 -21.19 6.22 26.24
N LEU A 597 -20.06 5.73 25.69
CA LEU A 597 -19.38 4.48 26.11
C LEU A 597 -18.35 4.78 27.21
N LYS A 598 -18.80 5.01 28.47
CA LYS A 598 -17.98 5.41 29.60
C LYS A 598 -16.71 4.57 29.79
N ASP A 599 -16.85 3.26 29.84
CA ASP A 599 -15.72 2.35 30.11
C ASP A 599 -14.66 2.46 29.01
N ARG A 600 -15.11 2.61 27.75
CA ARG A 600 -14.21 2.82 26.61
C ARG A 600 -13.46 4.14 26.69
N VAL A 601 -14.14 5.23 27.12
CA VAL A 601 -13.47 6.53 27.35
C VAL A 601 -12.31 6.37 28.32
N LEU A 602 -12.53 5.65 29.43
CA LEU A 602 -11.53 5.46 30.48
C LEU A 602 -10.39 4.54 30.03
N ASP A 603 -10.69 3.43 29.38
CA ASP A 603 -9.68 2.46 28.97
C ASP A 603 -8.81 2.98 27.80
N ASP A 604 -9.44 3.55 26.77
CA ASP A 604 -8.72 4.12 25.64
C ASP A 604 -7.90 5.37 26.07
N GLY A 605 -8.43 6.18 27.00
CA GLY A 605 -7.72 7.32 27.56
C GLY A 605 -6.50 6.94 28.40
N ARG A 606 -6.61 5.92 29.25
CA ARG A 606 -5.47 5.37 29.99
C ARG A 606 -4.38 4.85 29.06
N SER A 607 -4.78 4.14 28.00
CA SER A 607 -3.85 3.64 26.99
C SER A 607 -3.15 4.79 26.25
N ALA A 608 -3.88 5.84 25.89
CA ALA A 608 -3.30 7.02 25.25
C ALA A 608 -2.29 7.74 26.16
N ALA A 609 -2.62 7.90 27.45
CA ALA A 609 -1.69 8.49 28.42
C ALA A 609 -0.40 7.68 28.57
N ALA A 610 -0.50 6.35 28.61
CA ALA A 610 0.64 5.46 28.65
C ALA A 610 1.52 5.56 27.40
N HIS A 611 0.92 5.65 26.21
CA HIS A 611 1.68 5.82 24.97
C HIS A 611 2.43 7.18 24.94
N GLY A 612 1.85 8.24 25.49
CA GLY A 612 2.56 9.49 25.71
C GLY A 612 3.77 9.33 26.64
N ALA A 613 3.61 8.60 27.74
CA ALA A 613 4.69 8.28 28.66
C ALA A 613 5.78 7.41 28.01
N GLN A 614 5.41 6.39 27.23
CA GLN A 614 6.35 5.56 26.47
C GLN A 614 7.20 6.38 25.50
N ARG A 615 6.59 7.38 24.87
CA ARG A 615 7.30 8.32 24.00
C ARG A 615 8.41 9.07 24.75
N LEU A 616 8.12 9.60 25.94
CA LEU A 616 9.11 10.28 26.78
C LEU A 616 10.22 9.33 27.25
N LEU A 617 9.85 8.14 27.76
CA LEU A 617 10.83 7.14 28.21
C LEU A 617 11.78 6.73 27.08
N GLY A 618 11.25 6.50 25.86
CA GLY A 618 12.08 6.19 24.69
C GLY A 618 13.08 7.31 24.36
N ARG A 619 12.68 8.58 24.51
CA ARG A 619 13.58 9.71 24.33
C ARG A 619 14.66 9.81 25.40
N LEU A 620 14.37 9.37 26.62
CA LEU A 620 15.32 9.29 27.72
C LEU A 620 16.27 8.09 27.61
N GLY A 621 16.16 7.27 26.55
CA GLY A 621 17.00 6.08 26.32
C GLY A 621 16.54 4.85 27.10
N HIS A 622 15.40 4.93 27.80
CA HIS A 622 14.85 3.79 28.55
C HIS A 622 13.99 2.93 27.62
N GLY A 623 14.36 1.68 27.49
CA GLY A 623 13.59 0.69 26.74
C GLY A 623 12.18 0.53 27.32
N VAL A 624 11.18 0.55 26.44
CA VAL A 624 9.79 0.28 26.81
C VAL A 624 9.42 -1.07 26.21
N LYS A 625 8.80 -1.92 27.01
CA LYS A 625 8.25 -3.19 26.52
C LYS A 625 6.87 -2.93 25.95
N ASP A 626 6.57 -3.49 24.78
CA ASP A 626 5.27 -3.33 24.11
C ASP A 626 4.07 -3.83 24.94
N ASP A 627 4.34 -4.72 25.92
CA ASP A 627 3.36 -5.32 26.84
C ASP A 627 3.40 -4.73 28.25
N GLU A 628 4.18 -3.66 28.47
CA GLU A 628 4.26 -3.01 29.77
C GLU A 628 2.91 -2.38 30.16
N LEU A 629 2.41 -2.71 31.34
CA LEU A 629 1.14 -2.17 31.83
C LEU A 629 1.16 -0.63 31.90
N ALA A 630 0.08 0.00 31.50
CA ALA A 630 -0.06 1.46 31.49
C ALA A 630 0.32 2.09 32.84
N GLU A 631 -0.07 1.45 33.95
CA GLU A 631 0.21 1.90 35.30
C GLU A 631 1.69 1.93 35.62
N ILE A 632 2.44 0.93 35.18
CA ILE A 632 3.90 0.86 35.36
C ILE A 632 4.59 1.95 34.55
N THR A 633 4.20 2.13 33.30
CA THR A 633 4.76 3.15 32.41
C THR A 633 4.54 4.57 32.99
N LEU A 634 3.32 4.85 33.47
CA LEU A 634 2.99 6.15 34.07
C LEU A 634 3.69 6.36 35.41
N ALA A 635 3.92 5.30 36.21
CA ALA A 635 4.69 5.36 37.45
C ALA A 635 6.18 5.68 37.18
N ARG A 636 6.78 5.11 36.15
CA ARG A 636 8.16 5.38 35.73
C ARG A 636 8.36 6.84 35.38
N ILE A 637 7.42 7.46 34.65
CA ILE A 637 7.47 8.90 34.36
C ILE A 637 7.39 9.74 35.62
N SER A 638 6.52 9.37 36.58
CA SER A 638 6.44 10.08 37.85
C SER A 638 7.74 10.02 38.67
N THR A 639 8.54 8.97 38.49
CA THR A 639 9.85 8.85 39.14
C THR A 639 10.94 9.62 38.39
N ALA A 640 10.84 9.72 37.06
CA ALA A 640 11.85 10.37 36.23
C ALA A 640 11.97 11.88 36.47
N TYR A 641 10.86 12.55 36.75
CA TYR A 641 10.82 14.01 36.90
C TYR A 641 10.69 14.44 38.37
N ALA A 642 11.18 15.66 38.67
CA ALA A 642 11.02 16.25 40.02
C ALA A 642 9.55 16.47 40.32
N THR A 643 9.15 16.37 41.59
CA THR A 643 7.75 16.44 42.03
C THR A 643 7.04 17.77 41.67
N ASP A 644 7.79 18.82 41.45
CA ASP A 644 7.31 20.15 41.03
C ASP A 644 7.38 20.37 39.51
N HIS A 645 7.79 19.38 38.74
CA HIS A 645 7.88 19.53 37.29
C HIS A 645 6.50 19.67 36.65
N PRO A 646 6.29 20.66 35.75
CA PRO A 646 4.97 20.96 35.15
C PRO A 646 4.31 19.72 34.46
N LEU A 647 5.11 18.83 33.91
CA LEU A 647 4.64 17.57 33.32
C LEU A 647 3.84 16.73 34.33
N LEU A 648 4.32 16.62 35.59
CA LEU A 648 3.64 15.81 36.61
C LEU A 648 2.30 16.41 37.00
N ALA A 649 2.18 17.75 37.00
CA ALA A 649 0.91 18.40 37.26
C ALA A 649 -0.14 18.03 36.19
N THR A 650 0.23 17.94 34.92
CA THR A 650 -0.69 17.49 33.84
C THR A 650 -1.03 16.01 33.96
N LEU A 651 -0.08 15.15 34.33
CA LEU A 651 -0.33 13.74 34.58
C LEU A 651 -1.24 13.50 35.78
N ASP A 652 -1.03 14.24 36.86
CA ASP A 652 -1.87 14.16 38.05
C ASP A 652 -3.31 14.65 37.77
N ALA A 653 -3.47 15.65 36.91
CA ALA A 653 -4.79 16.06 36.43
C ALA A 653 -5.49 14.93 35.66
N VAL A 654 -4.77 14.21 34.80
CA VAL A 654 -5.32 13.02 34.10
C VAL A 654 -5.80 11.98 35.11
N ARG A 655 -4.99 11.64 36.12
CA ARG A 655 -5.32 10.62 37.14
C ARG A 655 -6.53 11.06 38.01
N GLN A 656 -6.57 12.33 38.45
CA GLN A 656 -7.66 12.86 39.25
C GLN A 656 -8.96 12.86 38.46
N ASN A 657 -8.94 13.32 37.21
CA ASN A 657 -10.12 13.36 36.37
C ASN A 657 -10.58 11.95 35.96
N GLU A 658 -9.67 11.02 35.74
CA GLU A 658 -10.01 9.59 35.53
C GLU A 658 -10.73 9.03 36.77
N GLN A 659 -10.20 9.26 37.97
CA GLN A 659 -10.79 8.78 39.21
C GLN A 659 -12.18 9.43 39.45
N SER A 660 -12.32 10.70 39.21
CA SER A 660 -13.62 11.43 39.30
C SER A 660 -14.62 10.82 38.31
N ALA A 661 -14.22 10.62 37.04
CA ALA A 661 -15.05 10.03 36.00
C ALA A 661 -15.45 8.58 36.29
N ARG A 662 -14.61 7.77 36.97
CA ARG A 662 -14.94 6.39 37.38
C ARG A 662 -16.09 6.38 38.40
N VAL A 663 -16.09 7.34 39.34
CA VAL A 663 -17.08 7.40 40.42
C VAL A 663 -18.37 8.12 39.98
N ALA A 664 -18.24 9.11 39.09
CA ALA A 664 -19.37 9.94 38.64
C ALA A 664 -20.23 9.21 37.57
N ASN A 665 -21.52 9.60 37.54
CA ASN A 665 -22.46 9.14 36.52
C ASN A 665 -22.76 10.21 35.44
N GLY A 666 -21.95 11.27 35.34
CA GLY A 666 -22.20 12.44 34.49
C GLY A 666 -21.20 12.61 33.33
N GLY A 667 -21.64 13.19 32.20
CA GLY A 667 -20.82 13.41 31.02
C GLY A 667 -19.71 14.45 31.22
N ALA A 668 -19.94 15.47 32.11
CA ALA A 668 -18.96 16.55 32.36
C ALA A 668 -17.62 16.03 32.93
N ASP A 669 -17.62 14.97 33.74
CA ASP A 669 -16.41 14.39 34.30
C ASP A 669 -15.60 13.65 33.23
N LEU A 670 -16.24 13.05 32.23
CA LEU A 670 -15.59 12.40 31.11
C LEU A 670 -14.97 13.43 30.13
N GLU A 671 -15.63 14.56 29.92
CA GLU A 671 -15.08 15.68 29.15
C GLU A 671 -13.83 16.27 29.84
N GLY A 672 -13.90 16.50 31.17
CA GLY A 672 -12.75 16.94 31.95
C GLY A 672 -11.56 15.95 31.89
N PHE A 673 -11.84 14.66 31.88
CA PHE A 673 -10.81 13.64 31.67
C PHE A 673 -10.19 13.75 30.26
N ARG A 674 -11.01 13.89 29.22
CA ARG A 674 -10.54 14.09 27.83
C ARG A 674 -9.66 15.33 27.70
N GLU A 675 -10.06 16.44 28.28
CA GLU A 675 -9.28 17.69 28.22
C GLU A 675 -7.93 17.56 28.93
N SER A 676 -7.91 16.96 30.11
CA SER A 676 -6.65 16.71 30.84
C SER A 676 -5.72 15.78 30.08
N LEU A 677 -6.26 14.74 29.42
CA LEU A 677 -5.49 13.83 28.58
C LEU A 677 -4.88 14.56 27.38
N ALA A 678 -5.66 15.38 26.68
CA ALA A 678 -5.17 16.15 25.56
C ALA A 678 -4.06 17.13 25.97
N LEU A 679 -4.20 17.79 27.10
CA LEU A 679 -3.17 18.69 27.66
C LEU A 679 -1.90 17.93 28.06
N TRP A 680 -2.04 16.72 28.63
CA TRP A 680 -0.92 15.82 28.90
C TRP A 680 -0.15 15.51 27.62
N LEU A 681 -0.84 15.11 26.54
CA LEU A 681 -0.21 14.77 25.27
C LEU A 681 0.45 15.99 24.59
N ASP A 682 -0.14 17.18 24.71
CA ASP A 682 0.49 18.42 24.23
C ASP A 682 1.79 18.73 25.00
N THR A 683 1.78 18.56 26.33
CA THR A 683 2.96 18.73 27.17
C THR A 683 4.07 17.74 26.82
N VAL A 684 3.71 16.47 26.58
CA VAL A 684 4.66 15.45 26.10
C VAL A 684 5.27 15.85 24.77
N GLU A 685 4.47 16.32 23.83
CA GLU A 685 4.94 16.72 22.49
C GLU A 685 5.91 17.90 22.57
N GLU A 686 5.59 18.90 23.40
CA GLU A 686 6.46 20.05 23.65
C GLU A 686 7.82 19.62 24.22
N LEU A 687 7.82 18.74 25.23
CA LEU A 687 9.06 18.23 25.85
C LEU A 687 9.89 17.40 24.87
N VAL A 688 9.26 16.56 24.06
CA VAL A 688 9.96 15.77 23.05
C VAL A 688 10.55 16.66 21.95
N GLY A 689 9.90 17.77 21.63
CA GLY A 689 10.39 18.74 20.63
C GLY A 689 11.59 19.58 21.10
N ARG A 690 11.87 19.67 22.40
CA ARG A 690 12.99 20.46 22.96
C ARG A 690 14.33 19.72 22.81
N PRO A 691 15.47 20.43 22.68
CA PRO A 691 16.80 19.79 22.80
C PRO A 691 16.93 19.09 24.15
N LEU A 692 17.72 18.00 24.20
CA LEU A 692 18.07 17.30 25.45
C LEU A 692 18.83 18.28 26.36
N ALA A 693 18.19 18.78 27.42
CA ALA A 693 18.76 19.70 28.39
C ALA A 693 19.34 18.95 29.61
N LEU A 694 20.01 19.67 30.51
CA LEU A 694 20.56 19.13 31.77
C LEU A 694 19.52 18.33 32.59
N GLU A 695 18.26 18.76 32.58
CA GLU A 695 17.11 18.08 33.21
C GLU A 695 16.95 16.61 32.75
N THR A 696 17.35 16.30 31.51
CA THR A 696 17.29 14.95 30.96
C THR A 696 18.29 14.02 31.61
N SER A 697 19.50 14.50 31.92
CA SER A 697 20.52 13.69 32.61
C SER A 697 20.10 13.33 34.03
N GLU A 698 19.43 14.23 34.73
CA GLU A 698 18.88 13.97 36.05
C GLU A 698 17.68 13.02 36.01
N ALA A 699 16.82 13.14 35.00
CA ALA A 699 15.70 12.22 34.78
C ALA A 699 16.19 10.78 34.47
N ILE A 700 17.22 10.64 33.66
CA ILE A 700 17.87 9.35 33.36
C ILE A 700 18.44 8.74 34.64
N GLY A 701 19.19 9.50 35.45
CA GLY A 701 19.75 9.01 36.69
C GLY A 701 18.69 8.48 37.65
N ARG A 702 17.55 9.18 37.80
CA ARG A 702 16.44 8.71 38.65
C ARG A 702 15.76 7.44 38.12
N LEU A 703 15.68 7.25 36.81
CA LEU A 703 15.15 6.03 36.22
C LEU A 703 16.09 4.84 36.41
N ASP A 704 17.40 5.03 36.22
CA ASP A 704 18.39 3.99 36.44
C ASP A 704 18.38 3.50 37.89
N ASP A 705 18.22 4.40 38.86
CA ASP A 705 18.09 4.06 40.29
C ASP A 705 16.78 3.34 40.61
N SER A 706 15.71 3.56 39.84
CA SER A 706 14.36 3.02 40.10
C SER A 706 14.08 1.66 39.45
N ASP A 707 14.82 1.26 38.43
CA ASP A 707 14.55 0.00 37.70
C ASP A 707 14.71 -1.25 38.64
N GLY A 708 15.47 -1.16 39.71
CA GLY A 708 15.53 -2.17 40.77
C GLY A 708 14.25 -2.22 41.63
N ALA A 709 13.63 -1.08 41.90
CA ALA A 709 12.42 -0.98 42.73
C ALA A 709 11.15 -1.36 41.93
N VAL A 710 11.13 -1.03 40.64
CA VAL A 710 10.02 -1.41 39.74
C VAL A 710 9.98 -2.91 39.49
N SER A 711 11.13 -3.58 39.37
CA SER A 711 11.20 -5.04 39.27
C SER A 711 10.64 -5.75 40.51
N ALA A 712 10.79 -5.14 41.71
CA ALA A 712 10.19 -5.65 42.95
C ALA A 712 8.66 -5.47 43.00
N LEU A 713 8.12 -4.39 42.43
CA LEU A 713 6.68 -4.14 42.35
C LEU A 713 6.00 -5.10 41.35
N ILE A 714 6.66 -5.44 40.24
CA ILE A 714 6.15 -6.42 39.25
C ILE A 714 6.10 -7.82 39.87
N GLY A 715 7.09 -8.20 40.67
CA GLY A 715 7.11 -9.46 41.40
C GLY A 715 6.01 -9.60 42.47
N ALA A 716 5.62 -8.50 43.11
CA ALA A 716 4.56 -8.47 44.12
C ALA A 716 3.13 -8.40 43.54
N ALA A 717 2.97 -8.02 42.28
CA ALA A 717 1.68 -8.01 41.59
C ALA A 717 1.40 -9.32 40.84
N ALA A 718 2.40 -10.19 40.73
CA ALA A 718 2.29 -11.52 40.10
C ALA A 718 2.08 -12.66 41.12
N GLU A 719 2.21 -12.37 42.44
CA GLU A 719 1.78 -13.20 43.56
C GLU A 719 0.37 -12.74 44.04
#